data_4c1b6d9d0652f21eba81fc8fad3aa0d1
#
_entry.id   4c1b6d9d0652f21eba81fc8fad3aa0d1
#
_cell.length_a   1.000
_cell.length_b   1.000
_cell.length_c   1.000
_cell.angle_alpha   90.00
_cell.angle_beta   90.00
_cell.angle_gamma   90.00
#
_symmetry.space_group_name_H-M   'P 1'
#
loop_
_entity.id
_entity.type
_entity.pdbx_description
1 polymer ?
#
loop_
_entity_poly.entity_id
_entity_poly.type
_entity_poly.pdbx_seq_one_letter_code
_entity_poly.pdbx_strand_id
1 'polypeptide(L)'
;GFNFSGAVTLGSGVNLTSSWGKNVKFSGVLTAASGFSISGGANEYTYYNLLNTANEIGGTIAITRSFASLGIGASGSLGTAAVTTSANSQYLTYYGTAGDVADVIDNSITGAGNFVAQSGWVHLSENVALTGTYTVNSGAVLSRAGSINAALAGGRLDAGAGTMTVTGLSGNGTISASAGTMNFQNAFTVGETMGILANGSGTITGNVTVDGGRLYYTSMDNVGSVLQNVTLTSGLIDFSGFQEFQDLFGSEALVNTSYNLGVDLGNGFTLADVDESLYTISTVDGKTVITFTASGAHETVWDPAWGLEEAPSSATGTLVNQQSLSLYGIRASSMQEGFGSVNAVTGTGDLTGVTLAGGYYNTATSATATEITTGIWTDVLGGNYNLIIGGSYANNWSGSGKWNVTGDVHTQIQGDTAVNWVVGGNYKDGQAAGITGNVYVSVDGNAVIKGSLIGGGTAAHNSVNNLDGSTYVVVRSMQSVTDETISLNSVVRGFIIGGSTYEANSSSRAAITGSTNVTIDLGTASGSFVKSIVGGSYSGGSGAYTVGGDSSVNITAASDAVFTGAIYGGGFSSSGTSTVSGNSSLTLDGGAYTGALYAGGGGTGSSVNGDATLTVKKAVFRTGSSLNASGGTIGGTSSLLLGGYGNTADHAISFSNTAVTGFDIVTMFQDSFFTGNLNMTGSSVLALAGGAGTGINLDG
;
A
#
# COMPACT_ATOMS: atom_id res chain seq x y z
N GLY A 1 26.82 5.52 -11.21
CA GLY A 1 27.18 6.59 -10.28
C GLY A 1 28.51 6.31 -9.58
N PHE A 2 29.02 7.32 -8.91
CA PHE A 2 30.24 7.20 -8.11
C PHE A 2 29.84 7.35 -6.64
N ASN A 3 30.36 6.49 -5.77
CA ASN A 3 30.20 6.63 -4.33
C ASN A 3 31.56 6.73 -3.64
N PHE A 4 31.77 7.84 -2.95
CA PHE A 4 32.94 8.08 -2.10
C PHE A 4 32.59 7.74 -0.67
N SER A 5 32.90 6.53 -0.22
CA SER A 5 32.63 6.06 1.13
C SER A 5 33.74 6.42 2.14
N GLY A 6 34.95 6.67 1.66
CA GLY A 6 36.06 7.18 2.48
C GLY A 6 36.03 8.69 2.63
N ALA A 7 36.88 9.23 3.52
CA ALA A 7 37.04 10.65 3.68
C ALA A 7 37.60 11.31 2.38
N VAL A 8 37.00 12.44 2.01
CA VAL A 8 37.39 13.20 0.83
C VAL A 8 37.71 14.63 1.27
N THR A 9 38.88 15.16 0.86
CA THR A 9 39.25 16.55 1.11
C THR A 9 39.33 17.32 -0.21
N LEU A 10 38.57 18.41 -0.31
CA LEU A 10 38.63 19.31 -1.47
C LEU A 10 39.41 20.57 -1.10
N GLY A 11 40.39 20.92 -1.98
CA GLY A 11 41.10 22.20 -1.89
C GLY A 11 40.24 23.39 -2.32
N SER A 12 40.79 24.60 -2.21
CA SER A 12 40.08 25.80 -2.64
C SER A 12 39.88 25.83 -4.16
N GLY A 13 38.74 26.35 -4.60
CA GLY A 13 38.41 26.54 -6.01
C GLY A 13 38.11 25.25 -6.82
N VAL A 14 37.84 24.14 -6.11
CA VAL A 14 37.43 22.88 -6.76
C VAL A 14 36.06 23.05 -7.42
N ASN A 15 35.97 22.61 -8.67
CA ASN A 15 34.71 22.50 -9.40
C ASN A 15 34.43 21.01 -9.72
N LEU A 16 33.38 20.46 -9.13
CA LEU A 16 32.93 19.11 -9.43
C LEU A 16 32.03 19.14 -10.67
N THR A 17 32.48 18.48 -11.73
CA THR A 17 31.75 18.45 -13.01
C THR A 17 31.48 17.02 -13.43
N SER A 18 30.35 16.80 -14.07
CA SER A 18 30.03 15.54 -14.75
C SER A 18 29.41 15.84 -16.12
N SER A 19 29.86 15.15 -17.14
CA SER A 19 29.39 15.36 -18.52
C SER A 19 28.12 14.57 -18.89
N TRP A 20 27.67 13.66 -18.06
CA TRP A 20 26.56 12.75 -18.39
C TRP A 20 25.78 12.38 -17.13
N GLY A 21 24.59 12.85 -16.98
CA GLY A 21 23.56 12.52 -15.99
C GLY A 21 23.91 11.50 -14.89
N LYS A 22 24.97 11.77 -14.10
CA LYS A 22 25.53 10.84 -13.14
C LYS A 22 25.11 11.18 -11.71
N ASN A 23 24.99 10.14 -10.88
CA ASN A 23 24.80 10.27 -9.46
C ASN A 23 26.18 10.14 -8.77
N VAL A 24 26.62 11.20 -8.11
CA VAL A 24 27.85 11.25 -7.32
C VAL A 24 27.47 11.33 -5.85
N LYS A 25 27.83 10.32 -5.07
CA LYS A 25 27.51 10.24 -3.65
C LYS A 25 28.76 10.42 -2.80
N PHE A 26 28.65 11.22 -1.75
CA PHE A 26 29.63 11.34 -0.69
C PHE A 26 28.99 10.78 0.59
N SER A 27 29.22 9.51 0.86
CA SER A 27 28.76 8.84 2.09
C SER A 27 29.83 8.87 3.20
N GLY A 28 31.09 9.06 2.85
CA GLY A 28 32.15 9.40 3.79
C GLY A 28 32.19 10.88 4.13
N VAL A 29 33.00 11.26 5.10
CA VAL A 29 33.18 12.67 5.51
C VAL A 29 33.80 13.47 4.36
N LEU A 30 33.15 14.57 3.97
CA LEU A 30 33.65 15.54 3.01
C LEU A 30 34.17 16.78 3.75
N THR A 31 35.44 17.07 3.59
CA THR A 31 36.10 18.28 4.12
C THR A 31 36.38 19.27 2.98
N ALA A 32 35.82 20.47 3.08
CA ALA A 32 36.00 21.54 2.10
C ALA A 32 35.94 22.92 2.77
N ALA A 33 36.99 23.35 3.42
CA ALA A 33 37.02 24.57 4.24
C ALA A 33 36.62 25.86 3.50
N SER A 34 36.90 25.95 2.20
CA SER A 34 36.58 27.14 1.36
C SER A 34 35.31 26.93 0.50
N GLY A 35 34.60 25.81 0.68
CA GLY A 35 33.53 25.40 -0.21
C GLY A 35 34.03 24.89 -1.58
N PHE A 36 33.12 24.72 -2.50
CA PHE A 36 33.38 24.21 -3.86
C PHE A 36 32.22 24.58 -4.79
N SER A 37 32.39 24.36 -6.08
CA SER A 37 31.29 24.49 -7.02
C SER A 37 30.92 23.14 -7.64
N ILE A 38 29.65 23.02 -8.02
CA ILE A 38 29.10 21.87 -8.75
C ILE A 38 28.48 22.35 -10.06
N SER A 39 28.59 21.52 -11.08
CA SER A 39 27.95 21.80 -12.37
C SER A 39 27.42 20.53 -13.02
N GLY A 40 26.24 20.61 -13.63
CA GLY A 40 25.64 19.53 -14.39
C GLY A 40 26.13 19.42 -15.83
N GLY A 41 25.67 18.39 -16.52
CA GLY A 41 25.86 18.21 -17.95
C GLY A 41 25.08 19.20 -18.80
N ALA A 42 25.22 19.13 -20.12
CA ALA A 42 24.58 20.09 -21.02
C ALA A 42 23.06 19.91 -21.12
N ASN A 43 22.54 18.67 -20.97
CA ASN A 43 21.12 18.33 -21.16
C ASN A 43 20.60 17.29 -20.17
N GLU A 44 21.39 16.87 -19.18
CA GLU A 44 21.00 15.85 -18.22
C GLU A 44 21.39 16.25 -16.80
N TYR A 45 20.50 15.93 -15.85
CA TYR A 45 20.76 16.20 -14.44
C TYR A 45 21.92 15.37 -13.90
N THR A 46 22.83 16.05 -13.20
CA THR A 46 23.85 15.42 -12.37
C THR A 46 23.51 15.66 -10.92
N TYR A 47 23.44 14.59 -10.14
CA TYR A 47 23.11 14.62 -8.73
C TYR A 47 24.38 14.47 -7.90
N TYR A 48 24.63 15.44 -7.02
CA TYR A 48 25.73 15.41 -6.06
C TYR A 48 25.11 15.26 -4.66
N ASN A 49 25.20 14.08 -4.07
CA ASN A 49 24.54 13.78 -2.82
C ASN A 49 25.54 13.79 -1.67
N LEU A 50 25.34 14.68 -0.71
CA LEU A 50 26.08 14.79 0.55
C LEU A 50 25.25 14.07 1.61
N LEU A 51 25.62 12.85 1.95
CA LEU A 51 24.83 11.99 2.84
C LEU A 51 25.39 11.94 4.26
N ASN A 52 26.63 12.33 4.49
CA ASN A 52 27.26 12.29 5.80
C ASN A 52 26.97 13.57 6.58
N THR A 53 26.46 13.43 7.80
CA THR A 53 26.12 14.55 8.70
C THR A 53 27.33 15.17 9.40
N ALA A 54 28.49 14.48 9.36
CA ALA A 54 29.74 14.96 9.92
C ALA A 54 30.62 15.67 8.87
N ASN A 55 30.04 16.16 7.77
CA ASN A 55 30.80 16.91 6.77
C ASN A 55 31.33 18.22 7.34
N GLU A 56 32.57 18.53 7.00
CA GLU A 56 33.27 19.75 7.44
C GLU A 56 33.39 20.72 6.23
N ILE A 57 32.26 21.23 5.78
CA ILE A 57 32.19 22.14 4.65
C ILE A 57 31.98 23.56 5.18
N GLY A 58 32.92 24.44 4.85
CA GLY A 58 32.83 25.89 5.11
C GLY A 58 32.61 26.64 3.80
N GLY A 59 32.66 27.97 3.86
CA GLY A 59 32.57 28.82 2.66
C GLY A 59 31.24 28.63 1.91
N THR A 60 31.33 28.49 0.58
CA THR A 60 30.15 28.43 -0.30
C THR A 60 30.18 27.21 -1.22
N ILE A 61 29.02 26.49 -1.26
CA ILE A 61 28.74 25.53 -2.31
C ILE A 61 27.97 26.27 -3.42
N ALA A 62 28.58 26.44 -4.59
CA ALA A 62 27.96 27.15 -5.70
C ALA A 62 27.47 26.17 -6.75
N ILE A 63 26.16 26.21 -7.05
CA ILE A 63 25.56 25.47 -8.18
C ILE A 63 25.64 26.40 -9.40
N THR A 64 26.58 26.13 -10.33
CA THR A 64 26.99 27.11 -11.34
C THR A 64 26.39 26.85 -12.73
N ARG A 65 25.80 25.72 -12.98
CA ARG A 65 25.19 25.37 -14.27
C ARG A 65 23.80 24.76 -14.11
N SER A 66 23.01 24.90 -15.17
CA SER A 66 21.72 24.18 -15.30
C SER A 66 21.91 22.66 -15.18
N PHE A 67 20.85 21.97 -14.82
CA PHE A 67 20.84 20.51 -14.66
C PHE A 67 21.81 19.97 -13.60
N ALA A 68 22.09 20.73 -12.56
CA ALA A 68 22.79 20.24 -11.38
C ALA A 68 21.83 20.16 -10.19
N SER A 69 21.92 19.07 -9.43
CA SER A 69 21.17 18.86 -8.18
C SER A 69 22.15 18.58 -7.04
N LEU A 70 21.99 19.29 -5.94
CA LEU A 70 22.69 19.03 -4.68
C LEU A 70 21.74 18.25 -3.76
N GLY A 71 22.06 17.01 -3.46
CA GLY A 71 21.34 16.16 -2.52
C GLY A 71 21.85 16.35 -1.09
N ILE A 72 20.95 16.44 -0.15
CA ILE A 72 21.20 16.62 1.29
C ILE A 72 20.57 15.45 2.03
N GLY A 73 21.36 14.68 2.76
CA GLY A 73 20.90 13.52 3.49
C GLY A 73 20.21 13.85 4.83
N ALA A 74 20.71 14.88 5.51
CA ALA A 74 20.15 15.38 6.78
C ALA A 74 20.78 16.75 7.09
N SER A 75 20.32 17.40 8.18
CA SER A 75 21.01 18.57 8.76
C SER A 75 22.46 18.19 9.08
N GLY A 76 23.37 19.13 8.92
CA GLY A 76 24.79 18.85 9.06
C GLY A 76 25.47 18.31 7.78
N SER A 77 24.74 17.75 6.83
CA SER A 77 25.35 17.32 5.55
C SER A 77 26.00 18.46 4.77
N LEU A 78 25.56 19.69 4.98
CA LEU A 78 26.17 20.90 4.42
C LEU A 78 27.29 21.50 5.27
N GLY A 79 27.56 20.98 6.47
CA GLY A 79 28.44 21.63 7.44
C GLY A 79 27.95 23.05 7.74
N THR A 80 28.86 24.04 7.70
CA THR A 80 28.51 25.47 7.86
C THR A 80 28.45 26.23 6.53
N ALA A 81 28.49 25.52 5.38
CA ALA A 81 28.54 26.17 4.07
C ALA A 81 27.24 26.93 3.75
N ALA A 82 27.42 28.06 3.06
CA ALA A 82 26.32 28.68 2.32
C ALA A 82 26.12 27.94 0.97
N VAL A 83 24.89 27.91 0.46
CA VAL A 83 24.59 27.36 -0.87
C VAL A 83 24.03 28.47 -1.77
N THR A 84 24.56 28.59 -2.98
CA THR A 84 24.04 29.54 -3.97
C THR A 84 23.62 28.85 -5.25
N THR A 85 22.48 29.27 -5.79
CA THR A 85 21.96 28.81 -7.09
C THR A 85 21.82 29.99 -8.03
N SER A 86 22.05 29.79 -9.34
CA SER A 86 21.97 30.86 -10.35
C SER A 86 20.80 30.70 -11.33
N ALA A 87 20.14 29.55 -11.36
CA ALA A 87 19.08 29.25 -12.32
C ALA A 87 17.98 28.36 -11.74
N ASN A 88 16.76 28.52 -12.25
CA ASN A 88 15.58 27.72 -11.86
C ASN A 88 15.61 26.25 -12.33
N SER A 89 16.58 25.87 -13.13
CA SER A 89 16.85 24.47 -13.49
C SER A 89 17.84 23.78 -12.55
N GLN A 90 18.17 24.39 -11.42
CA GLN A 90 19.02 23.83 -10.37
C GLN A 90 18.18 23.40 -9.19
N TYR A 91 18.54 22.29 -8.55
CA TYR A 91 17.77 21.70 -7.45
C TYR A 91 18.62 21.47 -6.23
N LEU A 92 18.04 21.75 -5.07
CA LEU A 92 18.43 21.14 -3.81
C LEU A 92 17.42 20.05 -3.47
N THR A 93 17.88 18.85 -3.22
CA THR A 93 17.01 17.71 -2.91
C THR A 93 17.36 17.17 -1.54
N TYR A 94 16.37 17.15 -0.65
CA TYR A 94 16.49 16.60 0.69
C TYR A 94 16.02 15.15 0.71
N TYR A 95 16.86 14.26 1.28
CA TYR A 95 16.62 12.82 1.43
C TYR A 95 16.69 12.43 2.91
N GLY A 96 15.81 12.96 3.74
CA GLY A 96 15.76 12.60 5.16
C GLY A 96 15.13 11.25 5.41
N THR A 97 15.33 10.76 6.62
CA THR A 97 14.59 9.61 7.15
C THR A 97 13.22 10.06 7.67
N ALA A 98 12.22 9.19 7.59
CA ALA A 98 10.94 9.42 8.22
C ALA A 98 11.14 9.49 9.76
N GLY A 99 10.60 10.52 10.40
CA GLY A 99 10.70 10.73 11.84
C GLY A 99 9.66 11.73 12.32
N ASP A 100 9.38 11.72 13.61
CA ASP A 100 8.37 12.58 14.24
C ASP A 100 8.86 14.01 14.47
N VAL A 101 10.12 14.28 14.20
CA VAL A 101 10.75 15.58 14.42
C VAL A 101 11.37 16.08 13.13
N ALA A 102 11.11 17.34 12.80
CA ALA A 102 11.68 17.97 11.64
C ALA A 102 13.22 18.09 11.73
N ASP A 103 13.91 17.67 10.70
CA ASP A 103 15.32 17.97 10.51
C ASP A 103 15.48 19.43 10.07
N VAL A 104 16.31 20.22 10.77
CA VAL A 104 16.38 21.66 10.54
C VAL A 104 17.57 22.02 9.63
N ILE A 105 17.28 22.63 8.50
CA ILE A 105 18.30 23.22 7.61
C ILE A 105 18.34 24.73 7.86
N ASP A 106 19.40 25.18 8.50
CA ASP A 106 19.63 26.59 8.86
C ASP A 106 20.77 27.26 8.07
N ASN A 107 21.34 26.56 7.12
CA ASN A 107 22.37 27.10 6.23
C ASN A 107 21.81 28.25 5.37
N SER A 108 22.63 29.23 5.05
CA SER A 108 22.29 30.28 4.09
C SER A 108 22.18 29.67 2.69
N ILE A 109 20.96 29.55 2.18
CA ILE A 109 20.67 28.99 0.85
C ILE A 109 19.90 30.01 0.04
N THR A 110 20.53 30.53 -1.06
CA THR A 110 19.95 31.64 -1.83
C THR A 110 20.01 31.40 -3.33
N GLY A 111 19.15 32.11 -4.07
CA GLY A 111 19.19 32.15 -5.54
C GLY A 111 17.88 31.69 -6.21
N ALA A 112 17.96 31.41 -7.51
CA ALA A 112 16.79 31.10 -8.34
C ALA A 112 16.44 29.60 -8.44
N GLY A 113 17.17 28.72 -7.73
CA GLY A 113 16.95 27.28 -7.78
C GLY A 113 15.68 26.81 -7.08
N ASN A 114 15.39 25.54 -7.24
CA ASN A 114 14.25 24.86 -6.65
C ASN A 114 14.68 24.01 -5.43
N PHE A 115 13.73 23.72 -4.55
CA PHE A 115 13.94 22.78 -3.47
C PHE A 115 13.01 21.57 -3.64
N VAL A 116 13.49 20.36 -3.35
CA VAL A 116 12.69 19.13 -3.39
C VAL A 116 12.86 18.42 -2.06
N ALA A 117 11.78 18.31 -1.29
CA ALA A 117 11.68 17.38 -0.18
C ALA A 117 11.29 16.01 -0.75
N GLN A 118 12.26 15.09 -0.84
CA GLN A 118 12.05 13.76 -1.44
C GLN A 118 11.53 12.76 -0.42
N SER A 119 11.96 12.84 0.83
CA SER A 119 11.53 11.97 1.92
C SER A 119 11.81 12.62 3.28
N GLY A 120 11.14 12.13 4.33
CA GLY A 120 11.34 12.60 5.70
C GLY A 120 10.71 13.96 5.98
N TRP A 121 10.94 14.48 7.18
CA TRP A 121 10.42 15.77 7.60
C TRP A 121 11.55 16.79 7.69
N VAL A 122 11.47 17.88 6.92
CA VAL A 122 12.46 18.96 6.90
C VAL A 122 11.82 20.30 7.25
N HIS A 123 12.50 21.06 8.12
CA HIS A 123 12.21 22.46 8.40
C HIS A 123 13.30 23.36 7.80
N LEU A 124 12.91 24.29 6.95
CA LEU A 124 13.80 25.28 6.38
C LEU A 124 13.69 26.60 7.15
N SER A 125 14.78 27.06 7.72
CA SER A 125 14.83 28.36 8.37
C SER A 125 14.67 29.54 7.39
N GLU A 126 14.57 30.76 7.93
CA GLU A 126 14.50 31.98 7.10
C GLU A 126 15.76 32.22 6.26
N ASN A 127 16.88 31.58 6.61
CA ASN A 127 18.14 31.64 5.85
C ASN A 127 18.05 30.92 4.49
N VAL A 128 17.00 30.09 4.28
CA VAL A 128 16.74 29.45 3.00
C VAL A 128 15.81 30.34 2.17
N ALA A 129 16.37 31.06 1.20
CA ALA A 129 15.68 32.07 0.38
C ALA A 129 15.81 31.79 -1.13
N LEU A 130 15.33 30.61 -1.55
CA LEU A 130 15.22 30.27 -2.98
C LEU A 130 13.94 30.90 -3.55
N THR A 131 14.03 31.44 -4.77
CA THR A 131 12.88 32.04 -5.48
C THR A 131 12.15 31.06 -6.40
N GLY A 132 12.66 29.86 -6.55
CA GLY A 132 12.03 28.79 -7.34
C GLY A 132 10.90 28.07 -6.60
N THR A 133 10.51 26.92 -7.14
CA THR A 133 9.44 26.10 -6.60
C THR A 133 9.97 25.13 -5.53
N TYR A 134 9.19 24.96 -4.47
CA TYR A 134 9.44 23.96 -3.43
C TYR A 134 8.52 22.77 -3.67
N THR A 135 9.09 21.66 -4.13
CA THR A 135 8.33 20.42 -4.38
C THR A 135 8.36 19.52 -3.15
N VAL A 136 7.21 18.95 -2.79
CA VAL A 136 7.10 18.03 -1.65
C VAL A 136 6.54 16.70 -2.16
N ASN A 137 7.39 15.69 -2.21
CA ASN A 137 7.03 14.36 -2.71
C ASN A 137 6.33 13.51 -1.65
N SER A 138 5.69 12.45 -2.10
CA SER A 138 4.99 11.50 -1.23
C SER A 138 5.92 10.99 -0.11
N GLY A 139 5.39 10.93 1.11
CA GLY A 139 6.15 10.56 2.29
C GLY A 139 7.07 11.66 2.85
N ALA A 140 7.15 12.84 2.21
CA ALA A 140 7.88 13.98 2.72
C ALA A 140 6.97 14.99 3.40
N VAL A 141 7.51 15.68 4.42
CA VAL A 141 6.91 16.84 5.06
C VAL A 141 7.88 18.00 4.96
N LEU A 142 7.40 19.12 4.42
CA LEU A 142 8.18 20.35 4.35
C LEU A 142 7.53 21.42 5.23
N SER A 143 8.31 22.00 6.13
CA SER A 143 7.96 23.22 6.85
C SER A 143 9.00 24.30 6.62
N ARG A 144 8.57 25.56 6.69
CA ARG A 144 9.51 26.71 6.65
C ARG A 144 8.89 27.95 7.28
N ALA A 145 9.75 28.85 7.71
CA ALA A 145 9.37 30.23 7.99
C ALA A 145 9.47 31.09 6.72
N GLY A 146 8.58 32.09 6.58
CA GLY A 146 8.58 33.03 5.46
C GLY A 146 7.80 32.53 4.21
N SER A 147 8.11 33.11 3.04
CA SER A 147 7.33 32.90 1.82
C SER A 147 7.70 31.64 1.06
N ILE A 148 6.70 30.97 0.49
CA ILE A 148 6.87 29.75 -0.30
C ILE A 148 5.94 29.72 -1.51
N ASN A 149 6.50 29.26 -2.65
CA ASN A 149 5.75 28.79 -3.80
C ASN A 149 5.92 27.27 -3.87
N ALA A 150 4.90 26.50 -3.55
CA ALA A 150 5.01 25.06 -3.39
C ALA A 150 4.26 24.26 -4.45
N ALA A 151 4.78 23.07 -4.75
CA ALA A 151 4.12 22.05 -5.55
C ALA A 151 4.11 20.74 -4.74
N LEU A 152 2.93 20.21 -4.46
CA LEU A 152 2.76 18.94 -3.76
C LEU A 152 2.68 17.79 -4.78
N ALA A 153 3.45 16.77 -4.55
CA ALA A 153 3.43 15.52 -5.32
C ALA A 153 3.18 14.34 -4.35
N GLY A 154 2.06 14.40 -3.64
CA GLY A 154 1.67 13.44 -2.61
C GLY A 154 2.22 13.72 -1.21
N GLY A 155 3.03 14.77 -1.04
CA GLY A 155 3.63 15.13 0.24
C GLY A 155 2.78 16.09 1.08
N ARG A 156 3.33 16.51 2.22
CA ARG A 156 2.68 17.43 3.16
C ARG A 156 3.46 18.74 3.32
N LEU A 157 2.76 19.86 3.17
CA LEU A 157 3.25 21.17 3.52
C LEU A 157 2.71 21.56 4.90
N ASP A 158 3.58 21.84 5.86
CA ASP A 158 3.25 22.13 7.26
C ASP A 158 3.77 23.52 7.68
N ALA A 159 2.96 24.32 8.33
CA ALA A 159 3.41 25.63 8.86
C ALA A 159 4.51 25.51 9.94
N GLY A 160 4.60 24.33 10.59
CA GLY A 160 5.51 24.15 11.73
C GLY A 160 5.13 25.08 12.89
N ALA A 161 6.14 25.61 13.59
CA ALA A 161 5.93 26.52 14.73
C ALA A 161 5.90 28.02 14.34
N GLY A 162 6.18 28.35 13.08
CA GLY A 162 6.32 29.74 12.61
C GLY A 162 5.16 30.22 11.74
N THR A 163 5.40 31.30 11.01
CA THR A 163 4.47 31.80 9.98
C THR A 163 5.02 31.47 8.62
N MET A 164 4.26 30.71 7.85
CA MET A 164 4.52 30.38 6.45
C MET A 164 3.57 31.21 5.59
N THR A 165 4.11 31.94 4.62
CA THR A 165 3.32 32.68 3.63
C THR A 165 3.32 31.95 2.32
N VAL A 166 2.19 31.37 1.94
CA VAL A 166 2.01 30.64 0.68
C VAL A 166 1.67 31.63 -0.43
N THR A 167 2.58 31.80 -1.37
CA THR A 167 2.42 32.70 -2.53
C THR A 167 1.82 31.95 -3.75
N GLY A 168 1.98 30.63 -3.79
CA GLY A 168 1.40 29.71 -4.77
C GLY A 168 1.42 28.30 -4.23
N LEU A 169 0.40 27.53 -4.56
CA LEU A 169 0.33 26.09 -4.23
C LEU A 169 -0.35 25.35 -5.38
N SER A 170 0.20 24.20 -5.74
CA SER A 170 -0.31 23.36 -6.82
C SER A 170 -0.07 21.88 -6.53
N GLY A 171 -0.68 21.01 -7.33
CA GLY A 171 -0.46 19.55 -7.27
C GLY A 171 -1.47 18.82 -6.39
N ASN A 172 -1.06 17.69 -5.81
CA ASN A 172 -1.85 16.82 -4.95
C ASN A 172 -1.10 16.53 -3.64
N GLY A 173 -1.79 16.52 -2.52
CA GLY A 173 -1.17 16.27 -1.21
C GLY A 173 -1.92 16.94 -0.07
N THR A 174 -1.25 17.13 1.05
CA THR A 174 -1.88 17.64 2.28
C THR A 174 -1.24 18.93 2.74
N ILE A 175 -2.05 19.86 3.24
CA ILE A 175 -1.58 21.02 4.00
C ILE A 175 -1.91 20.86 5.47
N SER A 176 -1.07 21.41 6.35
CA SER A 176 -1.26 21.35 7.79
C SER A 176 -0.70 22.58 8.49
N ALA A 177 -1.30 22.92 9.63
CA ALA A 177 -0.80 23.92 10.54
C ALA A 177 -0.67 23.28 11.93
N SER A 178 0.38 22.48 12.12
CA SER A 178 0.55 21.70 13.35
C SER A 178 0.70 22.57 14.59
N ALA A 179 1.38 23.72 14.49
CA ALA A 179 1.58 24.65 15.61
C ALA A 179 1.59 26.14 15.22
N GLY A 180 1.90 26.48 13.96
CA GLY A 180 2.08 27.86 13.49
C GLY A 180 0.94 28.36 12.61
N THR A 181 1.26 29.35 11.79
CA THR A 181 0.28 29.97 10.87
C THR A 181 0.68 29.73 9.43
N MET A 182 -0.24 29.20 8.63
CA MET A 182 -0.13 29.14 7.18
C MET A 182 -1.00 30.22 6.57
N ASN A 183 -0.39 31.23 5.94
CA ASN A 183 -1.07 32.39 5.38
C ASN A 183 -1.05 32.34 3.85
N PHE A 184 -2.21 32.20 3.22
CA PHE A 184 -2.35 32.24 1.77
C PHE A 184 -2.52 33.67 1.28
N GLN A 185 -1.58 34.14 0.45
CA GLN A 185 -1.65 35.49 -0.15
C GLN A 185 -2.75 35.58 -1.20
N ASN A 186 -2.98 34.53 -1.94
CA ASN A 186 -3.96 34.45 -3.01
C ASN A 186 -5.11 33.52 -2.62
N ALA A 187 -6.29 33.70 -3.26
CA ALA A 187 -7.39 32.77 -3.11
C ALA A 187 -6.95 31.35 -3.53
N PHE A 188 -7.28 30.36 -2.70
CA PHE A 188 -6.87 28.99 -2.92
C PHE A 188 -8.03 28.04 -2.61
N THR A 189 -8.25 27.07 -3.50
CA THR A 189 -9.27 26.02 -3.30
C THR A 189 -8.61 24.67 -3.07
N VAL A 190 -8.96 24.04 -1.96
CA VAL A 190 -8.64 22.66 -1.64
C VAL A 190 -9.71 21.78 -2.28
N GLY A 191 -9.40 21.23 -3.44
CA GLY A 191 -10.28 20.35 -4.20
C GLY A 191 -9.96 18.87 -4.00
N GLU A 192 -10.57 18.01 -4.80
CA GLU A 192 -10.54 16.53 -4.68
C GLU A 192 -9.15 15.90 -4.55
N THR A 193 -8.11 16.51 -5.13
CA THR A 193 -6.74 15.99 -5.10
C THR A 193 -5.93 16.47 -3.90
N MET A 194 -6.50 17.29 -3.04
CA MET A 194 -5.83 17.89 -1.90
C MET A 194 -6.62 17.72 -0.62
N GLY A 195 -5.90 17.79 0.51
CA GLY A 195 -6.51 17.73 1.83
C GLY A 195 -5.88 18.66 2.84
N ILE A 196 -6.58 18.83 3.95
CA ILE A 196 -6.11 19.56 5.15
C ILE A 196 -6.03 18.55 6.30
N LEU A 197 -4.91 18.53 7.01
CA LEU A 197 -4.86 17.91 8.33
C LEU A 197 -5.58 18.85 9.31
N ALA A 198 -6.77 18.47 9.73
CA ALA A 198 -7.71 19.34 10.43
C ALA A 198 -7.43 19.46 11.93
N ASN A 199 -6.67 18.53 12.52
CA ASN A 199 -6.25 18.58 13.91
C ASN A 199 -4.83 19.14 14.03
N GLY A 200 -4.71 20.27 14.75
CA GLY A 200 -3.47 20.98 14.99
C GLY A 200 -3.73 22.24 15.80
N SER A 201 -2.73 22.73 16.51
CA SER A 201 -2.87 23.95 17.32
C SER A 201 -2.64 25.25 16.54
N GLY A 202 -2.19 25.14 15.30
CA GLY A 202 -1.96 26.26 14.41
C GLY A 202 -3.21 26.73 13.67
N THR A 203 -3.02 27.68 12.74
CA THR A 203 -4.12 28.27 11.97
C THR A 203 -3.79 28.35 10.47
N ILE A 204 -4.78 28.15 9.62
CA ILE A 204 -4.74 28.51 8.20
C ILE A 204 -5.49 29.85 8.07
N THR A 205 -4.86 30.82 7.38
CA THR A 205 -5.40 32.16 7.16
C THR A 205 -5.33 32.54 5.68
N GLY A 206 -6.06 33.60 5.31
CA GLY A 206 -6.22 34.03 3.93
C GLY A 206 -7.51 33.50 3.31
N ASN A 207 -7.68 33.65 2.00
CA ASN A 207 -8.89 33.25 1.30
C ASN A 207 -8.76 31.77 0.85
N VAL A 208 -8.99 30.84 1.78
CA VAL A 208 -8.95 29.39 1.53
C VAL A 208 -10.34 28.81 1.56
N THR A 209 -10.69 28.05 0.54
CA THR A 209 -11.98 27.36 0.41
C THR A 209 -11.72 25.86 0.29
N VAL A 210 -12.44 25.03 1.04
CA VAL A 210 -12.52 23.59 0.82
C VAL A 210 -13.78 23.31 0.00
N ASP A 211 -13.58 22.80 -1.20
CA ASP A 211 -14.65 22.43 -2.12
C ASP A 211 -14.27 21.13 -2.84
N GLY A 212 -14.80 20.01 -2.36
CA GLY A 212 -14.45 18.66 -2.77
C GLY A 212 -13.19 18.07 -2.11
N GLY A 213 -12.45 18.84 -1.30
CA GLY A 213 -11.21 18.38 -0.65
C GLY A 213 -11.42 17.46 0.56
N ARG A 214 -10.33 16.87 1.06
CA ARG A 214 -10.36 16.02 2.25
C ARG A 214 -9.94 16.76 3.50
N LEU A 215 -10.65 16.50 4.60
CA LEU A 215 -10.29 16.93 5.95
C LEU A 215 -9.82 15.69 6.73
N TYR A 216 -8.51 15.56 6.92
CA TYR A 216 -7.90 14.46 7.67
C TYR A 216 -7.89 14.73 9.15
N TYR A 217 -8.40 13.78 9.93
CA TYR A 217 -8.34 13.77 11.38
C TYR A 217 -7.52 12.55 11.84
N THR A 218 -6.48 12.79 12.63
CA THR A 218 -5.65 11.72 13.20
C THR A 218 -5.88 11.54 14.71
N SER A 219 -6.58 12.48 15.33
CA SER A 219 -7.09 12.43 16.71
C SER A 219 -8.20 13.46 16.87
N MET A 220 -8.87 13.47 18.01
CA MET A 220 -9.78 14.55 18.40
C MET A 220 -9.11 15.65 19.21
N ASP A 221 -7.79 15.61 19.37
CA ASP A 221 -7.03 16.68 20.01
C ASP A 221 -6.84 17.88 19.07
N ASN A 222 -6.95 19.07 19.61
CA ASN A 222 -6.74 20.33 18.87
C ASN A 222 -7.59 20.47 17.60
N VAL A 223 -8.78 19.90 17.59
CA VAL A 223 -9.70 20.03 16.47
C VAL A 223 -10.29 21.44 16.35
N GLY A 224 -10.52 21.89 15.14
CA GLY A 224 -11.19 23.15 14.83
C GLY A 224 -10.29 24.37 14.73
N SER A 225 -9.11 24.41 15.35
CA SER A 225 -8.19 25.56 15.28
C SER A 225 -7.76 25.86 13.84
N VAL A 226 -7.34 24.82 13.13
CA VAL A 226 -6.82 24.92 11.75
C VAL A 226 -7.88 25.46 10.79
N LEU A 227 -9.14 25.08 10.98
CA LEU A 227 -10.24 25.37 10.06
C LEU A 227 -11.02 26.66 10.38
N GLN A 228 -10.70 27.38 11.45
CA GLN A 228 -11.45 28.56 11.90
C GLN A 228 -11.59 29.66 10.85
N ASN A 229 -10.60 29.82 9.98
CA ASN A 229 -10.58 30.88 8.96
C ASN A 229 -10.69 30.32 7.54
N VAL A 230 -11.18 29.10 7.39
CA VAL A 230 -11.34 28.42 6.12
C VAL A 230 -12.82 28.42 5.75
N THR A 231 -13.12 28.72 4.50
CA THR A 231 -14.48 28.56 3.97
C THR A 231 -14.71 27.09 3.64
N LEU A 232 -15.77 26.51 4.21
CA LEU A 232 -16.08 25.09 4.09
C LEU A 232 -17.35 24.94 3.26
N THR A 233 -17.23 24.38 2.05
CA THR A 233 -18.34 24.25 1.08
C THR A 233 -18.77 22.80 0.96
N SER A 234 -17.82 21.92 0.62
CA SER A 234 -18.06 20.48 0.45
C SER A 234 -16.76 19.70 0.58
N GLY A 235 -16.86 18.41 0.83
CA GLY A 235 -15.69 17.54 0.88
C GLY A 235 -15.89 16.27 1.69
N LEU A 236 -14.77 15.61 1.97
CA LEU A 236 -14.75 14.36 2.72
C LEU A 236 -14.05 14.56 4.08
N ILE A 237 -14.65 14.02 5.12
CA ILE A 237 -14.05 13.89 6.45
C ILE A 237 -13.36 12.52 6.49
N ASP A 238 -12.07 12.49 6.74
CA ASP A 238 -11.26 11.29 6.63
C ASP A 238 -10.67 10.91 8.01
N PHE A 239 -11.09 9.78 8.54
CA PHE A 239 -10.64 9.20 9.81
C PHE A 239 -9.65 8.04 9.62
N SER A 240 -9.14 7.82 8.41
CA SER A 240 -8.20 6.73 8.13
C SER A 240 -6.92 6.78 8.97
N GLY A 241 -6.47 7.99 9.34
CA GLY A 241 -5.35 8.21 10.24
C GLY A 241 -5.72 8.29 11.73
N PHE A 242 -6.99 8.14 12.10
CA PHE A 242 -7.48 8.25 13.48
C PHE A 242 -7.55 6.86 14.13
N GLN A 243 -6.49 6.46 14.83
CA GLN A 243 -6.33 5.11 15.37
C GLN A 243 -7.47 4.71 16.32
N GLU A 244 -7.87 5.63 17.23
CA GLU A 244 -8.98 5.33 18.16
C GLU A 244 -10.29 5.02 17.43
N PHE A 245 -10.58 5.73 16.33
CA PHE A 245 -11.72 5.43 15.50
C PHE A 245 -11.54 4.08 14.77
N GLN A 246 -10.35 3.83 14.23
CA GLN A 246 -10.07 2.56 13.53
C GLN A 246 -10.18 1.35 14.46
N ASP A 247 -9.76 1.49 15.72
CA ASP A 247 -9.86 0.43 16.72
C ASP A 247 -11.34 0.13 17.12
N LEU A 248 -12.22 1.13 17.01
CA LEU A 248 -13.64 1.00 17.32
C LEU A 248 -14.47 0.59 16.09
N PHE A 249 -13.98 0.87 14.89
CA PHE A 249 -14.72 0.62 13.66
C PHE A 249 -14.97 -0.88 13.49
N GLY A 250 -16.24 -1.25 13.35
CA GLY A 250 -16.65 -2.65 13.32
C GLY A 250 -16.98 -3.25 14.70
N SER A 251 -16.89 -2.49 15.78
CA SER A 251 -17.24 -2.96 17.12
C SER A 251 -18.48 -2.26 17.67
N GLU A 252 -19.23 -2.93 18.56
CA GLU A 252 -20.37 -2.36 19.28
C GLU A 252 -20.01 -1.08 20.07
N ALA A 253 -18.72 -0.90 20.41
CA ALA A 253 -18.25 0.28 21.12
C ALA A 253 -18.32 1.56 20.27
N LEU A 254 -18.39 1.45 18.95
CA LEU A 254 -18.57 2.60 18.05
C LEU A 254 -19.99 3.16 18.14
N VAL A 255 -20.99 2.32 18.38
CA VAL A 255 -22.41 2.72 18.43
C VAL A 255 -22.65 3.74 19.53
N ASN A 256 -23.30 4.85 19.18
CA ASN A 256 -23.49 6.04 20.02
C ASN A 256 -22.22 6.82 20.37
N THR A 257 -21.07 6.48 19.79
CA THR A 257 -19.87 7.30 19.89
C THR A 257 -20.05 8.55 19.03
N SER A 258 -19.64 9.70 19.57
CA SER A 258 -19.77 10.99 18.90
C SER A 258 -18.42 11.71 18.85
N TYR A 259 -18.10 12.25 17.67
CA TYR A 259 -16.89 13.03 17.43
C TYR A 259 -17.26 14.48 17.11
N ASN A 260 -16.82 15.41 17.94
CA ASN A 260 -17.03 16.85 17.72
C ASN A 260 -15.84 17.42 16.95
N LEU A 261 -16.05 17.92 15.76
CA LEU A 261 -15.02 18.40 14.85
C LEU A 261 -14.52 19.82 15.12
N GLY A 262 -15.06 20.47 16.16
CA GLY A 262 -14.59 21.78 16.63
C GLY A 262 -15.04 22.97 15.79
N VAL A 263 -15.55 22.78 14.59
CA VAL A 263 -16.09 23.81 13.67
C VAL A 263 -17.39 23.34 13.05
N ASP A 264 -18.16 24.26 12.48
CA ASP A 264 -19.33 23.91 11.66
C ASP A 264 -18.88 23.70 10.19
N LEU A 265 -19.01 22.47 9.71
CA LEU A 265 -18.72 22.12 8.31
C LEU A 265 -19.90 22.38 7.35
N GLY A 266 -21.10 22.64 7.88
CA GLY A 266 -22.32 22.69 7.08
C GLY A 266 -22.74 21.32 6.54
N ASN A 267 -23.57 21.31 5.50
CA ASN A 267 -24.19 20.09 4.96
C ASN A 267 -23.48 19.48 3.75
N GLY A 268 -22.31 20.02 3.36
CA GLY A 268 -21.59 19.60 2.16
C GLY A 268 -20.52 18.52 2.40
N PHE A 269 -20.45 17.96 3.60
CA PHE A 269 -19.40 17.00 3.98
C PHE A 269 -19.97 15.64 4.36
N THR A 270 -19.28 14.58 3.93
CA THR A 270 -19.56 13.19 4.31
C THR A 270 -18.28 12.52 4.80
N LEU A 271 -18.38 11.38 5.47
CA LEU A 271 -17.20 10.60 5.85
C LEU A 271 -16.63 9.86 4.62
N ALA A 272 -15.32 9.91 4.49
CA ALA A 272 -14.60 9.13 3.50
C ALA A 272 -14.64 7.65 3.88
N ASP A 273 -14.97 6.82 2.90
CA ASP A 273 -14.91 5.35 3.01
C ASP A 273 -15.78 4.76 4.15
N VAL A 274 -16.80 5.51 4.62
CA VAL A 274 -17.78 5.09 5.63
C VAL A 274 -19.17 5.28 5.07
N ASP A 275 -19.99 4.23 5.16
CA ASP A 275 -21.38 4.26 4.70
C ASP A 275 -22.21 5.28 5.49
N GLU A 276 -23.00 6.09 4.79
CA GLU A 276 -23.80 7.17 5.40
C GLU A 276 -24.89 6.63 6.34
N SER A 277 -25.29 5.36 6.22
CA SER A 277 -26.24 4.74 7.11
C SER A 277 -25.66 4.45 8.51
N LEU A 278 -24.34 4.44 8.65
CA LEU A 278 -23.66 4.12 9.91
C LEU A 278 -23.54 5.33 10.85
N TYR A 279 -23.77 6.53 10.36
CA TYR A 279 -23.57 7.75 11.13
C TYR A 279 -24.60 8.82 10.79
N THR A 280 -24.69 9.80 11.66
CA THR A 280 -25.42 11.05 11.41
C THR A 280 -24.49 12.23 11.61
N ILE A 281 -24.62 13.24 10.74
CA ILE A 281 -23.96 14.53 10.93
C ILE A 281 -24.99 15.51 11.47
N SER A 282 -24.66 16.18 12.56
CA SER A 282 -25.51 17.18 13.18
C SER A 282 -24.69 18.39 13.59
N THR A 283 -25.35 19.54 13.79
CA THR A 283 -24.72 20.72 14.37
C THR A 283 -25.17 20.89 15.82
N VAL A 284 -24.22 20.81 16.74
CA VAL A 284 -24.44 21.01 18.18
C VAL A 284 -23.57 22.20 18.64
N ASP A 285 -24.16 23.22 19.22
CA ASP A 285 -23.50 24.44 19.67
C ASP A 285 -22.63 25.10 18.55
N GLY A 286 -23.13 25.09 17.32
CA GLY A 286 -22.44 25.66 16.15
C GLY A 286 -21.22 24.86 15.70
N LYS A 287 -21.16 23.58 16.02
CA LYS A 287 -20.07 22.68 15.63
C LYS A 287 -20.62 21.40 15.05
N THR A 288 -19.95 20.89 14.03
CA THR A 288 -20.30 19.59 13.45
C THR A 288 -19.96 18.47 14.42
N VAL A 289 -20.94 17.61 14.68
CA VAL A 289 -20.80 16.40 15.46
C VAL A 289 -21.23 15.22 14.61
N ILE A 290 -20.35 14.24 14.50
CA ILE A 290 -20.62 12.96 13.86
C ILE A 290 -20.94 11.96 14.94
N THR A 291 -22.13 11.36 14.88
CA THR A 291 -22.57 10.32 15.80
C THR A 291 -22.77 9.03 15.05
N PHE A 292 -22.11 7.98 15.46
CA PHE A 292 -22.27 6.66 14.87
C PHE A 292 -23.52 5.97 15.43
N THR A 293 -24.39 5.54 14.53
CA THR A 293 -25.64 4.85 14.83
C THR A 293 -25.52 3.34 14.71
N ALA A 294 -24.47 2.88 14.06
CA ALA A 294 -24.13 1.47 13.91
C ALA A 294 -22.61 1.27 14.00
N SER A 295 -22.17 0.05 14.26
CA SER A 295 -20.75 -0.26 14.54
C SER A 295 -19.82 -0.13 13.33
N GLY A 296 -20.36 -0.08 12.11
CA GLY A 296 -19.55 -0.28 10.88
C GLY A 296 -19.22 -1.76 10.65
N ALA A 297 -19.38 -2.61 11.66
CA ALA A 297 -19.66 -4.00 11.39
C ALA A 297 -21.00 -4.04 10.67
N HIS A 298 -21.07 -4.75 9.57
CA HIS A 298 -22.35 -5.00 8.95
C HIS A 298 -23.21 -5.67 9.99
N GLU A 299 -24.15 -4.90 10.58
CA GLU A 299 -25.25 -5.52 11.27
C GLU A 299 -25.98 -6.36 10.25
N THR A 300 -25.56 -7.56 10.19
CA THR A 300 -26.32 -8.60 9.56
C THR A 300 -27.55 -8.76 10.42
N VAL A 301 -28.58 -8.03 10.07
CA VAL A 301 -29.88 -8.24 10.69
C VAL A 301 -30.33 -9.61 10.23
N TRP A 302 -29.96 -10.57 11.03
CA TRP A 302 -30.49 -11.89 11.00
C TRP A 302 -32.02 -11.79 11.24
N ASP A 303 -32.79 -12.12 10.23
CA ASP A 303 -34.26 -12.25 10.39
C ASP A 303 -34.59 -13.69 10.77
N PRO A 304 -35.07 -13.92 12.01
CA PRO A 304 -35.48 -15.25 12.43
C PRO A 304 -36.50 -15.90 11.51
N ALA A 305 -37.31 -15.12 10.77
CA ALA A 305 -38.26 -15.65 9.80
C ALA A 305 -37.61 -16.30 8.57
N TRP A 306 -36.33 -16.00 8.34
CA TRP A 306 -35.53 -16.57 7.25
C TRP A 306 -34.47 -17.55 7.80
N GLY A 307 -34.52 -17.81 9.09
CA GLY A 307 -33.54 -18.43 9.96
C GLY A 307 -32.73 -19.57 9.39
N LEU A 308 -31.41 -19.48 9.61
CA LEU A 308 -30.51 -20.62 9.55
C LEU A 308 -30.51 -21.48 10.83
N GLU A 309 -31.41 -21.23 11.73
CA GLU A 309 -31.52 -22.10 12.89
C GLU A 309 -31.66 -23.58 12.50
N GLU A 310 -31.93 -23.84 11.21
CA GLU A 310 -32.04 -25.18 10.65
C GLU A 310 -31.38 -25.29 9.25
N ALA A 311 -30.16 -24.77 9.07
CA ALA A 311 -29.38 -25.27 7.94
C ALA A 311 -29.32 -26.80 8.10
N PRO A 312 -29.80 -27.58 7.14
CA PRO A 312 -29.79 -29.00 7.28
C PRO A 312 -28.36 -29.47 7.53
N SER A 313 -28.18 -30.27 8.58
CA SER A 313 -26.88 -30.83 8.99
C SER A 313 -26.16 -31.64 7.92
N SER A 314 -26.73 -31.77 6.71
CA SER A 314 -26.24 -32.53 5.58
C SER A 314 -26.60 -31.88 4.24
N ALA A 315 -26.66 -30.55 4.13
CA ALA A 315 -26.93 -29.90 2.85
C ALA A 315 -25.76 -30.13 1.89
N THR A 316 -25.95 -31.00 0.94
CA THR A 316 -25.16 -31.04 -0.28
C THR A 316 -25.84 -30.14 -1.29
N GLY A 317 -25.19 -29.06 -1.70
CA GLY A 317 -25.77 -28.17 -2.68
C GLY A 317 -25.09 -26.82 -2.72
N THR A 318 -25.54 -26.01 -3.60
CA THR A 318 -25.02 -24.68 -3.82
C THR A 318 -25.97 -23.66 -3.24
N LEU A 319 -25.49 -22.82 -2.35
CA LEU A 319 -26.21 -21.66 -1.88
C LEU A 319 -26.29 -20.64 -2.99
N VAL A 320 -27.46 -20.16 -3.25
CA VAL A 320 -27.77 -19.43 -4.44
C VAL A 320 -28.40 -18.12 -4.04
N ASN A 321 -28.16 -17.13 -4.79
CA ASN A 321 -28.60 -15.74 -4.66
C ASN A 321 -29.87 -15.52 -3.80
N GLN A 322 -30.28 -14.30 -3.66
CA GLN A 322 -31.37 -13.82 -2.80
C GLN A 322 -32.66 -14.68 -2.75
N GLN A 323 -32.98 -15.43 -3.81
CA GLN A 323 -34.21 -16.24 -3.87
C GLN A 323 -34.06 -17.63 -3.21
N SER A 324 -32.83 -18.16 -3.21
CA SER A 324 -32.55 -19.47 -2.61
C SER A 324 -31.83 -19.37 -1.27
N LEU A 325 -31.39 -18.19 -0.91
CA LEU A 325 -30.75 -17.92 0.38
C LEU A 325 -31.67 -18.19 1.57
N SER A 326 -32.97 -18.07 1.39
CA SER A 326 -33.95 -18.39 2.40
C SER A 326 -33.92 -19.86 2.86
N LEU A 327 -33.57 -20.78 1.99
CA LEU A 327 -33.46 -22.21 2.31
C LEU A 327 -32.28 -22.53 3.22
N TYR A 328 -31.26 -21.65 3.22
CA TYR A 328 -30.03 -21.84 3.97
C TYR A 328 -29.78 -20.70 4.96
N GLY A 329 -30.78 -19.81 5.13
CA GLY A 329 -30.74 -18.70 6.07
C GLY A 329 -29.70 -17.64 5.81
N ILE A 330 -29.30 -17.48 4.60
CA ILE A 330 -28.52 -16.34 4.18
C ILE A 330 -29.48 -15.24 3.81
N ARG A 331 -29.31 -14.07 4.36
CA ARG A 331 -30.16 -12.94 4.09
C ARG A 331 -29.37 -11.80 3.47
N ALA A 332 -29.92 -11.23 2.41
CA ALA A 332 -29.67 -9.84 2.07
C ALA A 332 -30.44 -8.97 3.07
N SER A 333 -29.79 -8.44 4.08
CA SER A 333 -30.48 -7.83 5.22
C SER A 333 -30.82 -6.37 5.04
N SER A 334 -30.09 -5.66 4.21
CA SER A 334 -30.39 -4.30 3.79
C SER A 334 -29.62 -3.99 2.52
N MET A 335 -30.22 -3.18 1.68
CA MET A 335 -29.47 -2.51 0.61
C MET A 335 -28.63 -1.45 1.28
N GLN A 336 -27.35 -1.65 1.38
CA GLN A 336 -26.42 -0.57 1.70
C GLN A 336 -26.25 0.29 0.48
N GLU A 337 -26.18 1.60 0.63
CA GLU A 337 -25.96 2.49 -0.50
C GLU A 337 -24.61 2.13 -1.16
N GLY A 338 -24.65 1.83 -2.46
CA GLY A 338 -23.50 1.30 -3.19
C GLY A 338 -23.37 -0.23 -3.24
N PHE A 339 -24.14 -0.99 -2.42
CA PHE A 339 -24.14 -2.45 -2.47
C PHE A 339 -25.53 -3.00 -2.76
N GLY A 340 -25.67 -3.76 -3.84
CA GLY A 340 -26.95 -4.37 -4.23
C GLY A 340 -27.28 -5.64 -3.48
N SER A 341 -26.34 -6.18 -2.74
CA SER A 341 -26.52 -7.40 -1.97
C SER A 341 -25.59 -7.37 -0.74
N VAL A 342 -26.19 -7.41 0.43
CA VAL A 342 -25.49 -7.61 1.71
C VAL A 342 -25.91 -8.95 2.25
N ASN A 343 -24.97 -9.86 2.46
CA ASN A 343 -25.21 -11.21 2.91
C ASN A 343 -24.47 -11.45 4.22
N ALA A 344 -25.17 -11.92 5.22
CA ALA A 344 -24.56 -12.47 6.41
C ALA A 344 -24.86 -13.94 6.54
N VAL A 345 -23.85 -14.68 6.92
CA VAL A 345 -23.95 -16.12 7.03
C VAL A 345 -23.46 -16.56 8.40
N THR A 346 -24.39 -17.01 9.22
CA THR A 346 -24.08 -17.69 10.49
C THR A 346 -24.42 -19.16 10.32
N GLY A 347 -23.44 -19.99 10.00
CA GLY A 347 -23.66 -21.44 9.88
C GLY A 347 -23.27 -22.17 11.15
N THR A 348 -24.15 -23.03 11.69
CA THR A 348 -23.83 -23.91 12.82
C THR A 348 -23.76 -25.40 12.43
N GLY A 349 -23.97 -25.71 11.15
CA GLY A 349 -24.01 -27.08 10.63
C GLY A 349 -22.81 -27.45 9.75
N ASP A 350 -22.72 -28.71 9.37
CA ASP A 350 -21.78 -29.20 8.38
C ASP A 350 -22.27 -28.86 6.96
N LEU A 351 -21.76 -27.77 6.41
CA LEU A 351 -22.06 -27.27 5.07
C LEU A 351 -20.93 -27.60 4.08
N THR A 352 -20.12 -28.63 4.33
CA THR A 352 -18.94 -28.99 3.52
C THR A 352 -19.25 -29.28 2.06
N GLY A 353 -20.51 -29.57 1.71
CA GLY A 353 -20.95 -29.69 0.32
C GLY A 353 -21.47 -28.40 -0.31
N VAL A 354 -21.53 -27.30 0.44
CA VAL A 354 -22.25 -26.09 0.05
C VAL A 354 -21.32 -25.05 -0.57
N THR A 355 -21.78 -24.47 -1.67
CA THR A 355 -21.18 -23.29 -2.28
C THR A 355 -22.03 -22.06 -1.97
N LEU A 356 -21.40 -21.04 -1.40
CA LEU A 356 -21.97 -19.74 -1.13
C LEU A 356 -21.53 -18.76 -2.21
N ALA A 357 -22.46 -18.06 -2.86
CA ALA A 357 -22.16 -16.97 -3.78
C ALA A 357 -22.84 -15.68 -3.28
N GLY A 358 -22.06 -14.61 -3.11
CA GLY A 358 -22.57 -13.30 -2.71
C GLY A 358 -23.44 -12.65 -3.79
N GLY A 359 -23.09 -12.85 -5.06
CA GLY A 359 -23.84 -12.40 -6.22
C GLY A 359 -24.82 -13.43 -6.76
N TYR A 360 -24.94 -13.50 -8.07
CA TYR A 360 -25.79 -14.49 -8.72
C TYR A 360 -25.14 -15.89 -8.77
N TYR A 361 -25.97 -16.88 -8.55
CA TYR A 361 -25.60 -18.26 -8.83
C TYR A 361 -26.51 -18.84 -9.92
N ASN A 362 -25.95 -19.32 -11.00
CA ASN A 362 -26.72 -19.95 -12.05
C ASN A 362 -26.05 -21.19 -12.61
N THR A 363 -26.82 -22.28 -12.62
CA THR A 363 -26.47 -23.53 -13.27
C THR A 363 -27.29 -23.81 -14.56
N ALA A 364 -28.26 -22.94 -14.88
CA ALA A 364 -29.17 -23.18 -15.98
C ALA A 364 -28.57 -22.78 -17.34
N THR A 365 -28.73 -23.63 -18.34
CA THR A 365 -28.19 -23.41 -19.70
C THR A 365 -28.94 -22.33 -20.49
N SER A 366 -30.00 -21.74 -19.97
CA SER A 366 -30.91 -20.82 -20.68
C SER A 366 -31.17 -19.51 -19.91
N ALA A 367 -30.33 -19.14 -18.96
CA ALA A 367 -30.58 -17.93 -18.18
C ALA A 367 -30.28 -16.68 -18.98
N THR A 368 -31.18 -15.71 -18.88
CA THR A 368 -30.93 -14.32 -19.30
C THR A 368 -29.84 -13.69 -18.44
N ALA A 369 -29.00 -12.89 -19.05
CA ALA A 369 -27.99 -12.11 -18.33
C ALA A 369 -28.67 -11.23 -17.28
N THR A 370 -28.19 -11.31 -16.05
CA THR A 370 -28.62 -10.41 -15.00
C THR A 370 -27.40 -9.65 -14.53
N GLU A 371 -27.52 -8.34 -14.44
CA GLU A 371 -26.48 -7.46 -14.02
C GLU A 371 -26.76 -7.01 -12.57
N ILE A 372 -25.76 -7.13 -11.70
CA ILE A 372 -25.79 -6.50 -10.38
C ILE A 372 -25.21 -5.10 -10.58
N THR A 373 -26.06 -4.09 -10.46
CA THR A 373 -25.69 -2.67 -10.74
C THR A 373 -25.15 -1.94 -9.53
N THR A 374 -25.03 -2.61 -8.41
CA THR A 374 -24.50 -2.11 -7.14
C THR A 374 -23.58 -3.18 -6.55
N GLY A 375 -22.66 -2.82 -5.67
CA GLY A 375 -21.69 -3.75 -5.10
C GLY A 375 -22.31 -4.94 -4.35
N ILE A 376 -21.43 -5.83 -3.89
CA ILE A 376 -21.81 -7.02 -3.12
C ILE A 376 -21.03 -7.00 -1.81
N TRP A 377 -21.72 -7.29 -0.71
CA TRP A 377 -21.08 -7.52 0.56
C TRP A 377 -21.47 -8.89 1.14
N THR A 378 -20.50 -9.68 1.54
CA THR A 378 -20.74 -11.02 2.11
C THR A 378 -19.89 -11.21 3.36
N ASP A 379 -20.56 -11.33 4.51
CA ASP A 379 -19.96 -11.67 5.79
C ASP A 379 -20.26 -13.13 6.14
N VAL A 380 -19.22 -13.90 6.43
CA VAL A 380 -19.33 -15.29 6.86
C VAL A 380 -18.82 -15.42 8.29
N LEU A 381 -19.72 -15.64 9.23
CA LEU A 381 -19.48 -15.56 10.66
C LEU A 381 -19.28 -16.93 11.34
N GLY A 382 -19.39 -18.01 10.60
CA GLY A 382 -19.20 -19.37 11.10
C GLY A 382 -19.63 -20.44 10.10
N GLY A 383 -19.39 -21.70 10.41
CA GLY A 383 -19.79 -22.88 9.62
C GLY A 383 -18.68 -23.46 8.72
N ASN A 384 -18.96 -24.63 8.15
CA ASN A 384 -18.06 -25.34 7.25
C ASN A 384 -18.59 -25.29 5.83
N TYR A 385 -17.85 -24.71 4.89
CA TYR A 385 -18.27 -24.54 3.50
C TYR A 385 -17.32 -25.23 2.53
N ASN A 386 -17.85 -25.62 1.37
CA ASN A 386 -17.01 -26.08 0.28
C ASN A 386 -16.36 -24.89 -0.45
N LEU A 387 -17.17 -23.92 -0.85
CA LEU A 387 -16.71 -22.79 -1.66
C LEU A 387 -17.46 -21.52 -1.29
N ILE A 388 -16.74 -20.44 -1.06
CA ILE A 388 -17.28 -19.10 -0.87
C ILE A 388 -16.84 -18.25 -2.07
N ILE A 389 -17.78 -17.58 -2.71
CA ILE A 389 -17.58 -16.71 -3.86
C ILE A 389 -18.14 -15.33 -3.50
N GLY A 390 -17.30 -14.31 -3.51
CA GLY A 390 -17.75 -12.93 -3.25
C GLY A 390 -18.62 -12.38 -4.37
N GLY A 391 -18.23 -12.59 -5.59
CA GLY A 391 -19.00 -12.25 -6.79
C GLY A 391 -20.05 -13.28 -7.17
N SER A 392 -20.22 -13.48 -8.47
CA SER A 392 -21.23 -14.39 -9.03
C SER A 392 -20.62 -15.73 -9.45
N TYR A 393 -21.44 -16.76 -9.34
CA TYR A 393 -21.15 -18.09 -9.87
C TYR A 393 -21.93 -18.37 -11.15
N ALA A 394 -21.23 -18.75 -12.22
CA ALA A 394 -21.84 -19.18 -13.45
C ALA A 394 -21.23 -20.50 -13.93
N ASN A 395 -22.01 -21.55 -13.89
CA ASN A 395 -21.66 -22.86 -14.45
C ASN A 395 -22.50 -23.11 -15.69
N ASN A 396 -22.14 -22.44 -16.81
CA ASN A 396 -22.89 -22.59 -18.03
C ASN A 396 -22.00 -22.58 -19.29
N TRP A 397 -21.84 -23.71 -19.89
CA TRP A 397 -21.04 -23.96 -21.10
C TRP A 397 -21.57 -23.31 -22.38
N SER A 398 -22.85 -22.99 -22.46
CA SER A 398 -23.50 -22.64 -23.73
C SER A 398 -24.37 -21.37 -23.69
N GLY A 399 -24.55 -20.75 -22.54
CA GLY A 399 -25.42 -19.58 -22.39
C GLY A 399 -24.72 -18.26 -22.79
N SER A 400 -25.48 -17.36 -23.41
CA SER A 400 -25.01 -16.01 -23.76
C SER A 400 -25.09 -15.00 -22.57
N GLY A 401 -25.37 -15.45 -21.37
CA GLY A 401 -25.54 -14.62 -20.21
C GLY A 401 -24.23 -14.00 -19.74
N LYS A 402 -24.21 -12.68 -19.56
CA LYS A 402 -23.13 -11.98 -18.89
C LYS A 402 -23.52 -11.77 -17.43
N TRP A 403 -22.63 -12.11 -16.52
CA TRP A 403 -22.83 -11.94 -15.09
C TRP A 403 -21.91 -10.81 -14.64
N ASN A 404 -22.31 -9.58 -14.92
CA ASN A 404 -21.55 -8.42 -14.54
C ASN A 404 -21.97 -7.93 -13.16
N VAL A 405 -20.98 -7.49 -12.41
CA VAL A 405 -21.16 -6.77 -11.15
C VAL A 405 -20.58 -5.37 -11.34
N THR A 406 -21.39 -4.36 -11.08
CA THR A 406 -20.95 -2.96 -11.05
C THR A 406 -20.92 -2.53 -9.59
N GLY A 407 -19.80 -1.99 -9.13
CA GLY A 407 -19.52 -1.68 -7.72
C GLY A 407 -18.59 -2.71 -7.07
N ASP A 408 -18.18 -2.41 -5.85
CA ASP A 408 -17.19 -3.19 -5.13
C ASP A 408 -17.75 -4.51 -4.61
N VAL A 409 -16.88 -5.50 -4.50
CA VAL A 409 -17.23 -6.83 -3.96
C VAL A 409 -16.40 -7.04 -2.69
N HIS A 410 -17.08 -7.18 -1.56
CA HIS A 410 -16.48 -7.44 -0.26
C HIS A 410 -16.85 -8.85 0.22
N THR A 411 -15.86 -9.60 0.67
CA THR A 411 -16.04 -10.92 1.28
C THR A 411 -15.22 -10.98 2.56
N GLN A 412 -15.89 -11.04 3.68
CA GLN A 412 -15.26 -11.17 4.99
C GLN A 412 -15.55 -12.55 5.56
N ILE A 413 -14.51 -13.24 6.01
CA ILE A 413 -14.60 -14.59 6.57
C ILE A 413 -14.01 -14.55 7.97
N GLN A 414 -14.82 -14.82 8.98
CA GLN A 414 -14.43 -14.63 10.36
C GLN A 414 -15.05 -15.69 11.27
N GLY A 415 -14.84 -15.54 12.58
CA GLY A 415 -15.31 -16.49 13.58
C GLY A 415 -14.69 -17.88 13.38
N ASP A 416 -15.45 -18.91 13.70
CA ASP A 416 -15.05 -20.32 13.56
C ASP A 416 -15.40 -20.88 12.17
N THR A 417 -15.26 -20.07 11.13
CA THR A 417 -15.55 -20.50 9.76
C THR A 417 -14.45 -21.38 9.23
N ALA A 418 -14.83 -22.51 8.63
CA ALA A 418 -13.90 -23.33 7.85
C ALA A 418 -14.39 -23.45 6.41
N VAL A 419 -13.51 -23.24 5.43
CA VAL A 419 -13.88 -23.32 4.03
C VAL A 419 -12.80 -23.98 3.21
N ASN A 420 -13.21 -24.77 2.21
CA ASN A 420 -12.24 -25.40 1.33
C ASN A 420 -11.63 -24.36 0.36
N TRP A 421 -12.46 -23.48 -0.22
CA TRP A 421 -12.03 -22.52 -1.23
C TRP A 421 -12.73 -21.19 -1.08
N VAL A 422 -11.97 -20.10 -1.32
CA VAL A 422 -12.51 -18.74 -1.37
C VAL A 422 -12.12 -18.09 -2.69
N VAL A 423 -13.08 -17.48 -3.37
CA VAL A 423 -12.91 -16.68 -4.56
C VAL A 423 -13.56 -15.32 -4.33
N GLY A 424 -12.75 -14.26 -4.22
CA GLY A 424 -13.26 -12.91 -3.96
C GLY A 424 -14.11 -12.36 -5.10
N GLY A 425 -13.67 -12.55 -6.34
CA GLY A 425 -14.39 -12.12 -7.52
C GLY A 425 -15.39 -13.14 -8.04
N ASN A 426 -15.59 -13.19 -9.37
CA ASN A 426 -16.50 -14.13 -10.00
C ASN A 426 -15.86 -15.52 -10.16
N TYR A 427 -16.68 -16.53 -9.98
CA TYR A 427 -16.32 -17.91 -10.33
C TYR A 427 -17.05 -18.32 -11.61
N LYS A 428 -16.33 -18.76 -12.63
CA LYS A 428 -16.94 -18.98 -13.92
C LYS A 428 -16.49 -20.19 -14.70
N ASP A 429 -17.47 -20.78 -15.38
CA ASP A 429 -17.32 -21.79 -16.41
C ASP A 429 -18.06 -21.33 -17.70
N GLY A 430 -17.32 -21.01 -18.75
CA GLY A 430 -17.80 -20.93 -20.15
C GLY A 430 -18.09 -19.57 -20.80
N GLN A 431 -18.39 -18.45 -20.11
CA GLN A 431 -18.75 -17.17 -20.78
C GLN A 431 -18.12 -15.92 -20.12
N ALA A 432 -18.17 -14.74 -20.76
CA ALA A 432 -17.56 -13.54 -20.22
C ALA A 432 -18.34 -12.97 -19.02
N ALA A 433 -17.70 -12.90 -17.86
CA ALA A 433 -18.18 -12.19 -16.69
C ALA A 433 -17.19 -11.11 -16.32
N GLY A 434 -17.66 -10.01 -15.79
CA GLY A 434 -16.82 -8.89 -15.34
C GLY A 434 -17.27 -8.34 -14.01
N ILE A 435 -16.33 -7.73 -13.31
CA ILE A 435 -16.60 -6.85 -12.18
C ILE A 435 -16.05 -5.50 -12.56
N THR A 436 -16.86 -4.45 -12.40
CA THR A 436 -16.42 -3.05 -12.50
C THR A 436 -16.46 -2.47 -11.10
N GLY A 437 -15.32 -2.42 -10.46
CA GLY A 437 -15.14 -2.07 -9.04
C GLY A 437 -13.99 -2.89 -8.45
N ASN A 438 -13.70 -2.71 -7.19
CA ASN A 438 -12.64 -3.42 -6.50
C ASN A 438 -13.17 -4.71 -5.85
N VAL A 439 -12.26 -5.63 -5.57
CA VAL A 439 -12.57 -6.86 -4.83
C VAL A 439 -11.74 -6.90 -3.55
N TYR A 440 -12.44 -7.03 -2.42
CA TYR A 440 -11.86 -7.09 -1.08
C TYR A 440 -12.20 -8.45 -0.47
N VAL A 441 -11.18 -9.15 0.01
CA VAL A 441 -11.35 -10.41 0.74
C VAL A 441 -10.57 -10.33 2.04
N SER A 442 -11.24 -10.52 3.17
CA SER A 442 -10.57 -10.63 4.47
C SER A 442 -10.85 -11.97 5.14
N VAL A 443 -9.83 -12.47 5.84
CA VAL A 443 -9.89 -13.71 6.64
C VAL A 443 -9.36 -13.38 8.02
N ASP A 444 -10.24 -13.42 9.00
CA ASP A 444 -9.99 -12.94 10.36
C ASP A 444 -10.26 -14.00 11.43
N GLY A 445 -9.77 -13.77 12.62
CA GLY A 445 -10.05 -14.58 13.81
C GLY A 445 -9.59 -16.04 13.70
N ASN A 446 -10.47 -16.97 13.96
CA ASN A 446 -10.22 -18.41 13.92
C ASN A 446 -10.57 -19.05 12.57
N ALA A 447 -10.86 -18.25 11.56
CA ALA A 447 -11.28 -18.75 10.26
C ALA A 447 -10.18 -19.60 9.57
N VAL A 448 -10.58 -20.73 9.00
CA VAL A 448 -9.69 -21.73 8.40
C VAL A 448 -9.96 -21.86 6.91
N ILE A 449 -8.98 -21.53 6.08
CA ILE A 449 -9.03 -21.78 4.65
C ILE A 449 -8.23 -23.06 4.35
N LYS A 450 -8.91 -24.15 4.08
CA LYS A 450 -8.28 -25.46 3.87
C LYS A 450 -7.54 -25.55 2.52
N GLY A 451 -8.13 -25.07 1.45
CA GLY A 451 -7.56 -25.01 0.10
C GLY A 451 -6.93 -23.66 -0.22
N SER A 452 -7.40 -22.99 -1.26
CA SER A 452 -6.85 -21.70 -1.70
C SER A 452 -7.79 -20.53 -1.49
N LEU A 453 -7.17 -19.36 -1.35
CA LEU A 453 -7.81 -18.06 -1.28
C LEU A 453 -7.39 -17.25 -2.50
N ILE A 454 -8.36 -16.76 -3.26
CA ILE A 454 -8.16 -16.07 -4.55
C ILE A 454 -8.83 -14.70 -4.45
N GLY A 455 -8.05 -13.63 -4.58
CA GLY A 455 -8.55 -12.25 -4.53
C GLY A 455 -9.40 -11.89 -5.74
N GLY A 456 -8.93 -12.22 -6.93
CA GLY A 456 -9.67 -12.02 -8.17
C GLY A 456 -10.70 -13.11 -8.44
N GLY A 457 -10.88 -13.47 -9.69
CA GLY A 457 -11.82 -14.51 -10.10
C GLY A 457 -11.15 -15.80 -10.56
N THR A 458 -11.96 -16.83 -10.76
CA THR A 458 -11.52 -18.05 -11.45
C THR A 458 -12.13 -18.13 -12.83
N ALA A 459 -11.35 -18.61 -13.80
CA ALA A 459 -11.79 -18.82 -15.16
C ALA A 459 -11.59 -20.28 -15.57
N ALA A 460 -12.63 -20.91 -16.10
CA ALA A 460 -12.60 -22.28 -16.58
C ALA A 460 -12.98 -22.35 -18.07
N HIS A 461 -12.60 -23.42 -18.76
CA HIS A 461 -13.05 -23.78 -20.10
C HIS A 461 -13.07 -22.64 -21.15
N ASN A 462 -11.93 -22.00 -21.39
CA ASN A 462 -11.78 -20.87 -22.33
C ASN A 462 -12.58 -19.61 -21.99
N SER A 463 -12.98 -19.46 -20.77
CA SER A 463 -13.72 -18.29 -20.32
C SER A 463 -12.82 -17.05 -20.17
N VAL A 464 -13.45 -15.89 -20.17
CA VAL A 464 -12.81 -14.60 -19.88
C VAL A 464 -13.43 -14.03 -18.61
N ASN A 465 -12.62 -13.84 -17.59
CA ASN A 465 -13.03 -13.23 -16.34
C ASN A 465 -12.23 -11.93 -16.13
N ASN A 466 -12.87 -10.80 -16.33
CA ASN A 466 -12.22 -9.49 -16.22
C ASN A 466 -12.67 -8.78 -14.95
N LEU A 467 -11.72 -8.14 -14.30
CA LEU A 467 -11.93 -7.22 -13.20
C LEU A 467 -11.42 -5.82 -13.63
N ASP A 468 -12.35 -4.89 -13.75
CA ASP A 468 -12.01 -3.47 -13.96
C ASP A 468 -11.95 -2.78 -12.60
N GLY A 469 -10.83 -2.92 -11.95
CA GLY A 469 -10.54 -2.48 -10.57
C GLY A 469 -9.32 -3.21 -10.02
N SER A 470 -9.14 -3.13 -8.72
CA SER A 470 -8.05 -3.73 -7.96
C SER A 470 -8.53 -4.86 -7.04
N THR A 471 -7.61 -5.69 -6.57
CA THR A 471 -7.91 -6.72 -5.56
C THR A 471 -7.13 -6.46 -4.27
N TYR A 472 -7.78 -6.72 -3.15
CA TYR A 472 -7.23 -6.59 -1.81
C TYR A 472 -7.54 -7.86 -1.02
N VAL A 473 -6.51 -8.60 -0.67
CA VAL A 473 -6.59 -9.84 0.14
C VAL A 473 -5.89 -9.59 1.45
N VAL A 474 -6.61 -9.72 2.55
CA VAL A 474 -6.08 -9.53 3.91
C VAL A 474 -6.29 -10.81 4.72
N VAL A 475 -5.21 -11.36 5.27
CA VAL A 475 -5.28 -12.56 6.12
C VAL A 475 -4.68 -12.27 7.48
N ARG A 476 -5.50 -12.37 8.51
CA ARG A 476 -5.14 -12.19 9.92
C ARG A 476 -5.28 -13.47 10.75
N SER A 477 -5.51 -14.60 10.09
CA SER A 477 -5.65 -15.90 10.75
C SER A 477 -4.47 -16.81 10.46
N MET A 478 -3.90 -17.40 11.52
CA MET A 478 -2.87 -18.45 11.42
C MET A 478 -3.44 -19.84 11.07
N GLN A 479 -4.74 -20.03 11.24
CA GLN A 479 -5.36 -21.35 11.08
C GLN A 479 -5.66 -21.70 9.62
N SER A 480 -4.69 -21.52 8.75
CA SER A 480 -4.80 -22.00 7.37
C SER A 480 -4.18 -23.38 7.26
N VAL A 481 -4.99 -24.40 7.47
CA VAL A 481 -4.59 -25.81 7.28
C VAL A 481 -4.63 -26.14 5.81
N THR A 482 -3.54 -26.64 5.25
CA THR A 482 -3.59 -27.34 3.95
C THR A 482 -4.03 -28.78 4.19
N ASP A 483 -5.26 -29.08 3.87
CA ASP A 483 -5.64 -30.46 3.66
C ASP A 483 -5.37 -30.80 2.18
N GLU A 484 -4.29 -31.54 1.94
CA GLU A 484 -3.88 -31.94 0.60
C GLU A 484 -4.90 -32.88 -0.11
N THR A 485 -5.88 -33.40 0.63
CA THR A 485 -6.92 -34.27 0.09
C THR A 485 -8.08 -33.48 -0.55
N ILE A 486 -8.22 -32.20 -0.21
CA ILE A 486 -9.31 -31.35 -0.73
C ILE A 486 -8.96 -30.80 -2.10
N SER A 487 -9.63 -31.26 -3.11
CA SER A 487 -9.46 -30.88 -4.50
C SER A 487 -10.77 -30.36 -5.09
N LEU A 488 -10.81 -29.11 -5.52
CA LEU A 488 -11.70 -28.68 -6.60
C LEU A 488 -10.97 -28.98 -7.92
N ASN A 489 -11.39 -30.00 -8.62
CA ASN A 489 -10.91 -30.35 -9.96
C ASN A 489 -9.40 -30.15 -10.24
N SER A 490 -8.57 -30.49 -9.30
CA SER A 490 -7.15 -30.85 -9.44
C SER A 490 -6.06 -29.76 -9.53
N VAL A 491 -6.28 -28.45 -9.45
CA VAL A 491 -5.22 -27.58 -10.00
C VAL A 491 -4.56 -26.59 -9.05
N VAL A 492 -5.25 -25.94 -8.14
CA VAL A 492 -4.61 -24.93 -7.25
C VAL A 492 -4.86 -25.26 -5.81
N ARG A 493 -3.87 -25.86 -5.15
CA ARG A 493 -3.95 -26.25 -3.74
C ARG A 493 -3.01 -25.40 -2.88
N GLY A 494 -3.52 -24.90 -1.76
CA GLY A 494 -2.68 -24.28 -0.76
C GLY A 494 -2.06 -22.97 -1.16
N PHE A 495 -2.74 -22.14 -1.98
CA PHE A 495 -2.27 -20.83 -2.39
C PHE A 495 -3.13 -19.71 -1.83
N ILE A 496 -2.47 -18.59 -1.53
CA ILE A 496 -3.10 -17.28 -1.43
C ILE A 496 -2.69 -16.51 -2.69
N ILE A 497 -3.66 -16.08 -3.48
CA ILE A 497 -3.47 -15.44 -4.78
C ILE A 497 -4.14 -14.08 -4.74
N GLY A 498 -3.37 -13.00 -4.89
CA GLY A 498 -3.91 -11.64 -4.98
C GLY A 498 -4.77 -11.44 -6.22
N GLY A 499 -4.33 -11.97 -7.34
CA GLY A 499 -5.02 -11.87 -8.63
C GLY A 499 -5.99 -13.00 -8.90
N SER A 500 -6.11 -13.35 -10.16
CA SER A 500 -7.00 -14.41 -10.68
C SER A 500 -6.26 -15.71 -10.95
N THR A 501 -7.02 -16.79 -11.07
CA THR A 501 -6.49 -18.10 -11.43
C THR A 501 -7.42 -18.84 -12.38
N TYR A 502 -7.06 -20.07 -12.73
CA TYR A 502 -7.82 -20.94 -13.61
C TYR A 502 -8.37 -22.16 -12.86
N GLU A 503 -9.39 -22.75 -13.43
CA GLU A 503 -9.87 -24.07 -13.07
C GLU A 503 -9.66 -25.01 -14.25
N ALA A 504 -8.92 -26.09 -14.06
CA ALA A 504 -8.68 -27.20 -14.99
C ALA A 504 -8.32 -26.85 -16.45
N ASN A 505 -7.11 -27.20 -16.89
CA ASN A 505 -6.60 -27.39 -18.26
C ASN A 505 -7.19 -26.49 -19.38
N SER A 506 -7.27 -25.20 -19.18
CA SER A 506 -7.94 -24.32 -20.13
C SER A 506 -7.03 -23.21 -20.66
N SER A 507 -7.32 -22.76 -21.86
CA SER A 507 -6.83 -21.50 -22.43
C SER A 507 -7.58 -20.28 -21.90
N SER A 508 -8.08 -20.36 -20.68
CA SER A 508 -8.82 -19.27 -20.02
C SER A 508 -7.97 -18.01 -19.85
N ARG A 509 -8.64 -16.89 -19.78
CA ARG A 509 -8.01 -15.58 -19.61
C ARG A 509 -8.66 -14.83 -18.47
N ALA A 510 -7.86 -14.09 -17.71
CA ALA A 510 -8.36 -13.12 -16.77
C ALA A 510 -7.47 -11.89 -16.78
N ALA A 511 -8.11 -10.73 -16.80
CA ALA A 511 -7.44 -9.45 -16.72
C ALA A 511 -7.98 -8.66 -15.52
N ILE A 512 -7.07 -8.14 -14.72
CA ILE A 512 -7.31 -7.16 -13.68
C ILE A 512 -6.72 -5.85 -14.20
N THR A 513 -7.51 -4.78 -14.33
CA THR A 513 -7.01 -3.51 -14.88
C THR A 513 -6.22 -2.73 -13.85
N GLY A 514 -6.57 -2.85 -12.58
CA GLY A 514 -5.89 -2.24 -11.44
C GLY A 514 -4.76 -3.09 -10.89
N SER A 515 -4.48 -2.91 -9.61
CA SER A 515 -3.41 -3.55 -8.86
C SER A 515 -3.90 -4.74 -8.04
N THR A 516 -2.97 -5.60 -7.62
CA THR A 516 -3.25 -6.70 -6.69
C THR A 516 -2.47 -6.52 -5.40
N ASN A 517 -3.16 -6.64 -4.26
CA ASN A 517 -2.59 -6.40 -2.96
C ASN A 517 -2.89 -7.59 -2.03
N VAL A 518 -1.85 -8.20 -1.49
CA VAL A 518 -1.96 -9.27 -0.49
C VAL A 518 -1.28 -8.81 0.79
N THR A 519 -2.03 -8.77 1.87
CA THR A 519 -1.53 -8.46 3.21
C THR A 519 -1.74 -9.67 4.11
N ILE A 520 -0.66 -10.16 4.69
CA ILE A 520 -0.67 -11.19 5.72
C ILE A 520 -0.23 -10.50 7.02
N ASP A 521 -1.15 -10.30 7.93
CA ASP A 521 -0.90 -9.69 9.22
C ASP A 521 -1.26 -10.68 10.34
N LEU A 522 -0.26 -11.36 10.85
CA LEU A 522 -0.42 -12.40 11.86
C LEU A 522 -0.17 -11.88 13.28
N GLY A 523 0.21 -10.61 13.43
CA GLY A 523 0.47 -10.01 14.73
C GLY A 523 1.47 -10.85 15.55
N THR A 524 1.06 -11.29 16.73
CA THR A 524 1.87 -12.12 17.65
C THR A 524 1.60 -13.62 17.49
N ALA A 525 0.82 -14.03 16.50
CA ALA A 525 0.50 -15.45 16.31
C ALA A 525 1.75 -16.26 15.93
N SER A 526 1.84 -17.46 16.48
CA SER A 526 2.95 -18.40 16.25
C SER A 526 2.48 -19.68 15.59
N GLY A 527 3.37 -20.41 14.93
CA GLY A 527 3.07 -21.68 14.27
C GLY A 527 3.51 -21.72 12.81
N SER A 528 3.02 -22.71 12.06
CA SER A 528 3.41 -22.90 10.66
C SER A 528 2.33 -22.38 9.70
N PHE A 529 2.72 -21.49 8.82
CA PHE A 529 1.93 -21.01 7.72
C PHE A 529 2.40 -21.73 6.44
N VAL A 530 1.61 -22.69 5.98
CA VAL A 530 2.06 -23.64 4.95
C VAL A 530 1.68 -23.27 3.52
N LYS A 531 0.86 -22.22 3.33
CA LYS A 531 0.43 -21.82 2.00
C LYS A 531 1.51 -21.06 1.25
N SER A 532 1.56 -21.25 -0.07
CA SER A 532 2.30 -20.36 -0.97
C SER A 532 1.50 -19.09 -1.24
N ILE A 533 2.20 -17.97 -1.44
CA ILE A 533 1.59 -16.65 -1.66
C ILE A 533 2.01 -16.13 -3.02
N VAL A 534 1.03 -15.67 -3.81
CA VAL A 534 1.23 -15.07 -5.14
C VAL A 534 0.58 -13.69 -5.12
N GLY A 535 1.35 -12.64 -5.23
CA GLY A 535 0.84 -11.27 -5.26
C GLY A 535 -0.03 -11.00 -6.48
N GLY A 536 0.43 -11.38 -7.65
CA GLY A 536 -0.30 -11.29 -8.91
C GLY A 536 -1.24 -12.46 -9.18
N SER A 537 -1.38 -12.85 -10.44
CA SER A 537 -2.24 -13.94 -10.87
C SER A 537 -1.47 -15.28 -10.99
N TYR A 538 -2.19 -16.38 -10.88
CA TYR A 538 -1.64 -17.74 -11.04
C TYR A 538 -2.10 -18.36 -12.35
N SER A 539 -1.16 -18.76 -13.21
CA SER A 539 -1.41 -19.51 -14.43
C SER A 539 -0.81 -20.91 -14.35
N GLY A 540 -1.63 -21.93 -14.28
CA GLY A 540 -1.19 -23.33 -14.29
C GLY A 540 -1.58 -24.10 -15.56
N GLY A 541 -2.40 -23.51 -16.43
CA GLY A 541 -2.78 -24.01 -17.76
C GLY A 541 -2.18 -23.15 -18.87
N SER A 542 -2.61 -23.34 -20.12
CA SER A 542 -2.14 -22.57 -21.28
C SER A 542 -2.71 -21.14 -21.37
N GLY A 543 -3.43 -20.69 -20.35
CA GLY A 543 -4.10 -19.39 -20.33
C GLY A 543 -3.17 -18.21 -20.12
N ALA A 544 -3.70 -16.99 -20.34
CA ALA A 544 -3.03 -15.72 -20.11
C ALA A 544 -3.74 -14.92 -19.01
N TYR A 545 -3.00 -14.54 -17.98
CA TYR A 545 -3.49 -13.79 -16.83
C TYR A 545 -2.70 -12.50 -16.70
N THR A 546 -3.39 -11.37 -16.59
CA THR A 546 -2.75 -10.07 -16.54
C THR A 546 -3.23 -9.25 -15.33
N VAL A 547 -2.30 -8.52 -14.72
CA VAL A 547 -2.52 -7.46 -13.77
C VAL A 547 -2.03 -6.18 -14.43
N GLY A 548 -2.91 -5.20 -14.65
CA GLY A 548 -2.62 -3.96 -15.37
C GLY A 548 -1.80 -2.98 -14.55
N GLY A 549 -2.01 -2.95 -13.25
CA GLY A 549 -1.25 -2.16 -12.28
C GLY A 549 -0.10 -2.92 -11.63
N ASP A 550 0.19 -2.56 -10.39
CA ASP A 550 1.23 -3.17 -9.57
C ASP A 550 0.74 -4.43 -8.86
N SER A 551 1.68 -5.23 -8.39
CA SER A 551 1.42 -6.38 -7.53
C SER A 551 2.19 -6.23 -6.22
N SER A 552 1.53 -6.36 -5.07
CA SER A 552 2.16 -6.24 -3.78
C SER A 552 1.82 -7.39 -2.83
N VAL A 553 2.83 -7.83 -2.07
CA VAL A 553 2.68 -8.75 -0.95
C VAL A 553 3.34 -8.13 0.28
N ASN A 554 2.58 -7.95 1.34
CA ASN A 554 3.07 -7.42 2.61
C ASN A 554 2.84 -8.45 3.71
N ILE A 555 3.89 -8.81 4.45
CA ILE A 555 3.82 -9.79 5.54
C ILE A 555 4.31 -9.14 6.82
N THR A 556 3.44 -9.09 7.82
CA THR A 556 3.75 -8.71 9.20
C THR A 556 3.51 -9.92 10.09
N ALA A 557 4.54 -10.39 10.80
CA ALA A 557 4.44 -11.57 11.62
C ALA A 557 5.48 -11.61 12.74
N ALA A 558 5.17 -12.33 13.81
CA ALA A 558 6.16 -12.64 14.84
C ALA A 558 7.27 -13.56 14.31
N SER A 559 8.45 -13.54 14.92
CA SER A 559 9.62 -14.33 14.47
C SER A 559 9.46 -15.85 14.58
N ASP A 560 8.46 -16.32 15.29
CA ASP A 560 8.11 -17.74 15.45
C ASP A 560 6.96 -18.20 14.53
N ALA A 561 6.35 -17.29 13.77
CA ALA A 561 5.46 -17.61 12.67
C ALA A 561 6.27 -18.10 11.47
N VAL A 562 6.15 -19.39 11.10
CA VAL A 562 7.01 -20.05 10.11
C VAL A 562 6.30 -20.19 8.76
N PHE A 563 6.79 -19.52 7.75
CA PHE A 563 6.31 -19.63 6.36
C PHE A 563 7.08 -20.71 5.63
N THR A 564 6.39 -21.78 5.22
CA THR A 564 7.03 -22.93 4.55
C THR A 564 6.78 -22.95 3.03
N GLY A 565 5.73 -22.26 2.56
CA GLY A 565 5.41 -22.11 1.14
C GLY A 565 6.32 -21.10 0.45
N ALA A 566 6.36 -21.16 -0.88
CA ALA A 566 7.03 -20.13 -1.67
C ALA A 566 6.20 -18.84 -1.75
N ILE A 567 6.87 -17.69 -1.82
CA ILE A 567 6.23 -16.38 -1.86
C ILE A 567 6.72 -15.61 -3.10
N TYR A 568 5.77 -15.09 -3.86
CA TYR A 568 6.02 -14.35 -5.10
C TYR A 568 5.38 -12.97 -5.00
N GLY A 569 6.16 -11.90 -5.14
CA GLY A 569 5.67 -10.52 -5.22
C GLY A 569 4.81 -10.30 -6.47
N GLY A 570 5.19 -10.89 -7.59
CA GLY A 570 4.46 -10.88 -8.85
C GLY A 570 3.55 -12.09 -9.06
N GLY A 571 3.32 -12.47 -10.31
CA GLY A 571 2.51 -13.61 -10.67
C GLY A 571 3.27 -14.94 -10.68
N PHE A 572 2.55 -16.05 -10.79
CA PHE A 572 3.15 -17.36 -10.95
C PHE A 572 2.61 -18.04 -12.24
N SER A 573 3.50 -18.69 -12.98
CA SER A 573 3.11 -19.47 -14.14
C SER A 573 3.86 -20.79 -14.24
N SER A 574 3.12 -21.91 -14.25
CA SER A 574 3.71 -23.23 -14.52
C SER A 574 3.67 -23.61 -15.99
N SER A 575 2.76 -23.07 -16.80
CA SER A 575 2.63 -23.45 -18.22
C SER A 575 2.01 -22.40 -19.15
N GLY A 576 1.26 -21.43 -18.66
CA GLY A 576 0.72 -20.31 -19.44
C GLY A 576 1.53 -19.04 -19.23
N THR A 577 0.85 -17.91 -19.21
CA THR A 577 1.47 -16.63 -18.89
C THR A 577 0.79 -15.95 -17.72
N SER A 578 1.59 -15.31 -16.86
CA SER A 578 1.13 -14.43 -15.80
C SER A 578 1.93 -13.14 -15.84
N THR A 579 1.29 -12.05 -16.23
CA THR A 579 1.95 -10.76 -16.46
C THR A 579 1.47 -9.72 -15.44
N VAL A 580 2.39 -9.05 -14.79
CA VAL A 580 2.19 -7.81 -14.05
C VAL A 580 2.72 -6.67 -14.91
N SER A 581 1.85 -5.73 -15.31
CA SER A 581 2.24 -4.64 -16.21
C SER A 581 3.00 -3.53 -15.48
N GLY A 582 2.70 -3.31 -14.22
CA GLY A 582 3.41 -2.40 -13.32
C GLY A 582 4.58 -3.08 -12.60
N ASN A 583 4.82 -2.62 -11.38
CA ASN A 583 5.87 -3.13 -10.51
C ASN A 583 5.40 -4.34 -9.68
N SER A 584 6.34 -5.09 -9.16
CA SER A 584 6.07 -6.08 -8.11
C SER A 584 6.83 -5.77 -6.85
N SER A 585 6.21 -5.99 -5.70
CA SER A 585 6.83 -5.78 -4.40
C SER A 585 6.50 -6.90 -3.42
N LEU A 586 7.51 -7.33 -2.68
CA LEU A 586 7.36 -8.23 -1.54
C LEU A 586 8.03 -7.59 -0.33
N THR A 587 7.25 -7.31 0.72
CA THR A 587 7.75 -6.72 1.96
C THR A 587 7.58 -7.70 3.10
N LEU A 588 8.66 -7.93 3.85
CA LEU A 588 8.70 -8.80 5.03
C LEU A 588 9.01 -7.97 6.28
N ASP A 589 8.08 -7.97 7.23
CA ASP A 589 8.20 -7.34 8.53
C ASP A 589 8.02 -8.40 9.64
N GLY A 590 9.01 -9.26 9.78
CA GLY A 590 9.01 -10.41 10.69
C GLY A 590 8.82 -11.75 9.99
N GLY A 591 8.48 -12.77 10.78
CA GLY A 591 8.32 -14.14 10.31
C GLY A 591 9.63 -14.91 10.16
N ALA A 592 9.50 -16.24 10.11
CA ALA A 592 10.57 -17.18 9.77
C ALA A 592 10.24 -17.86 8.44
N TYR A 593 11.21 -18.00 7.57
CA TYR A 593 11.02 -18.50 6.20
C TYR A 593 11.88 -19.71 5.93
N THR A 594 11.27 -20.78 5.38
CA THR A 594 11.96 -21.97 4.89
C THR A 594 11.76 -22.17 3.38
N GLY A 595 10.79 -21.47 2.77
CA GLY A 595 10.51 -21.50 1.34
C GLY A 595 11.36 -20.52 0.54
N ALA A 596 11.21 -20.56 -0.79
CA ALA A 596 11.82 -19.60 -1.70
C ALA A 596 10.95 -18.33 -1.82
N LEU A 597 11.61 -17.17 -1.81
CA LEU A 597 10.98 -15.88 -1.94
C LEU A 597 11.43 -15.20 -3.23
N TYR A 598 10.50 -14.61 -3.95
CA TYR A 598 10.74 -13.96 -5.24
C TYR A 598 10.19 -12.52 -5.21
N ALA A 599 11.04 -11.55 -5.55
CA ALA A 599 10.61 -10.17 -5.73
C ALA A 599 9.60 -10.04 -6.87
N GLY A 600 9.89 -10.71 -7.99
CA GLY A 600 9.04 -10.79 -9.17
C GLY A 600 8.15 -12.04 -9.16
N GLY A 601 7.95 -12.60 -10.33
CA GLY A 601 7.11 -13.77 -10.53
C GLY A 601 7.84 -15.11 -10.40
N GLY A 602 7.09 -16.20 -10.33
CA GLY A 602 7.59 -17.58 -10.33
C GLY A 602 7.24 -18.32 -11.60
N GLY A 603 8.18 -19.16 -12.06
CA GLY A 603 8.03 -19.95 -13.31
C GLY A 603 8.34 -19.14 -14.58
N THR A 604 8.71 -19.85 -15.63
CA THR A 604 9.25 -19.25 -16.87
C THR A 604 8.22 -18.45 -17.69
N GLY A 605 6.92 -18.67 -17.47
CA GLY A 605 5.84 -17.92 -18.09
C GLY A 605 5.38 -16.69 -17.31
N SER A 606 6.02 -16.36 -16.19
CA SER A 606 5.72 -15.15 -15.45
C SER A 606 6.54 -13.96 -15.95
N SER A 607 5.94 -12.76 -15.92
CA SER A 607 6.63 -11.52 -16.25
C SER A 607 6.15 -10.36 -15.38
N VAL A 608 7.08 -9.48 -15.05
CA VAL A 608 6.85 -8.17 -14.45
C VAL A 608 7.45 -7.14 -15.40
N ASN A 609 6.64 -6.22 -15.93
CA ASN A 609 7.13 -5.26 -16.92
C ASN A 609 7.87 -4.08 -16.27
N GLY A 610 7.50 -3.74 -15.05
CA GLY A 610 8.18 -2.74 -14.22
C GLY A 610 9.30 -3.31 -13.35
N ASP A 611 9.56 -2.65 -12.24
CA ASP A 611 10.58 -3.05 -11.27
C ASP A 611 10.07 -4.17 -10.35
N ALA A 612 11.00 -4.98 -9.82
CA ALA A 612 10.69 -6.00 -8.84
C ALA A 612 11.51 -5.80 -7.57
N THR A 613 10.85 -5.57 -6.44
CA THR A 613 11.51 -5.24 -5.18
C THR A 613 11.15 -6.23 -4.06
N LEU A 614 12.17 -6.78 -3.40
CA LEU A 614 12.04 -7.51 -2.15
C LEU A 614 12.62 -6.65 -1.02
N THR A 615 11.77 -6.25 -0.08
CA THR A 615 12.17 -5.49 1.11
C THR A 615 12.08 -6.38 2.35
N VAL A 616 13.16 -6.49 3.07
CA VAL A 616 13.21 -7.24 4.34
C VAL A 616 13.54 -6.26 5.47
N LYS A 617 12.54 -5.95 6.28
CA LYS A 617 12.67 -5.08 7.46
C LYS A 617 13.27 -5.85 8.65
N LYS A 618 12.69 -7.00 8.94
CA LYS A 618 13.17 -8.02 9.89
C LYS A 618 12.70 -9.39 9.41
N ALA A 619 13.47 -10.43 9.62
CA ALA A 619 13.11 -11.81 9.26
C ALA A 619 14.10 -12.85 9.82
N VAL A 620 13.66 -14.09 9.92
CA VAL A 620 14.51 -15.25 10.18
C VAL A 620 14.48 -16.17 8.96
N PHE A 621 15.57 -16.24 8.22
CA PHE A 621 15.72 -17.15 7.09
C PHE A 621 16.36 -18.44 7.58
N ARG A 622 15.61 -19.54 7.53
CA ARG A 622 16.07 -20.86 7.96
C ARG A 622 16.71 -21.63 6.81
N THR A 623 17.41 -22.70 7.11
CA THR A 623 18.03 -23.57 6.11
C THR A 623 17.00 -23.99 5.04
N GLY A 624 17.37 -23.82 3.77
CA GLY A 624 16.50 -24.11 2.62
C GLY A 624 15.79 -22.88 2.05
N SER A 625 15.80 -21.75 2.75
CA SER A 625 15.26 -20.49 2.21
C SER A 625 16.18 -19.90 1.12
N SER A 626 15.57 -19.20 0.19
CA SER A 626 16.30 -18.43 -0.83
C SER A 626 15.56 -17.12 -1.18
N LEU A 627 16.33 -16.10 -1.52
CA LEU A 627 15.84 -14.80 -1.98
C LEU A 627 16.19 -14.67 -3.46
N ASN A 628 15.18 -14.56 -4.31
CA ASN A 628 15.35 -14.57 -5.75
C ASN A 628 14.72 -13.34 -6.37
N ALA A 629 15.33 -12.81 -7.43
CA ALA A 629 14.72 -11.72 -8.19
C ALA A 629 13.44 -12.19 -8.86
N SER A 630 13.51 -13.24 -9.69
CA SER A 630 12.35 -13.82 -10.35
C SER A 630 12.67 -15.24 -10.86
N GLY A 631 11.64 -16.07 -11.01
CA GLY A 631 11.72 -17.29 -11.82
C GLY A 631 11.34 -17.08 -13.30
N GLY A 632 10.84 -15.90 -13.64
CA GLY A 632 10.48 -15.44 -14.98
C GLY A 632 11.25 -14.18 -15.39
N THR A 633 10.62 -13.29 -16.16
CA THR A 633 11.25 -12.06 -16.67
C THR A 633 10.87 -10.84 -15.84
N ILE A 634 11.81 -9.90 -15.73
CA ILE A 634 11.61 -8.56 -15.19
C ILE A 634 12.04 -7.57 -16.26
N GLY A 635 11.17 -6.59 -16.59
CA GLY A 635 11.45 -5.58 -17.59
C GLY A 635 12.21 -4.37 -17.04
N GLY A 636 12.02 -4.07 -15.76
CA GLY A 636 12.71 -3.02 -15.02
C GLY A 636 13.89 -3.55 -14.20
N THR A 637 14.16 -2.89 -13.08
CA THR A 637 15.25 -3.22 -12.15
C THR A 637 14.76 -4.17 -11.06
N SER A 638 15.54 -5.21 -10.77
CA SER A 638 15.31 -6.09 -9.62
C SER A 638 16.15 -5.65 -8.42
N SER A 639 15.50 -5.41 -7.28
CA SER A 639 16.13 -4.88 -6.08
C SER A 639 15.83 -5.74 -4.85
N LEU A 640 16.86 -6.02 -4.05
CA LEU A 640 16.75 -6.56 -2.71
C LEU A 640 17.19 -5.50 -1.70
N LEU A 641 16.29 -5.11 -0.80
CA LEU A 641 16.52 -4.13 0.24
C LEU A 641 16.53 -4.84 1.60
N LEU A 642 17.66 -4.81 2.31
CA LEU A 642 17.85 -5.51 3.57
C LEU A 642 18.08 -4.51 4.71
N GLY A 643 17.15 -4.47 5.67
CA GLY A 643 17.24 -3.64 6.87
C GLY A 643 16.77 -2.20 6.70
N GLY A 644 17.42 -1.27 7.42
CA GLY A 644 17.06 0.16 7.39
C GLY A 644 16.00 0.56 8.42
N TYR A 645 15.63 -0.33 9.36
CA TYR A 645 14.53 -0.12 10.32
C TYR A 645 14.98 -0.15 11.78
N GLY A 646 16.27 -0.11 12.04
CA GLY A 646 16.88 -0.05 13.36
C GLY A 646 17.94 -1.11 13.60
N ASN A 647 18.93 -0.78 14.42
CA ASN A 647 20.07 -1.65 14.77
C ASN A 647 19.85 -2.29 16.15
N THR A 648 18.75 -3.01 16.29
CA THR A 648 18.40 -3.74 17.52
C THR A 648 18.01 -5.18 17.20
N ALA A 649 18.06 -6.06 18.20
CA ALA A 649 17.64 -7.43 18.05
C ALA A 649 16.18 -7.59 17.60
N ASP A 650 15.33 -6.60 17.89
CA ASP A 650 13.93 -6.60 17.48
C ASP A 650 13.73 -6.38 15.96
N HIS A 651 14.76 -5.84 15.29
CA HIS A 651 14.80 -5.64 13.84
C HIS A 651 15.83 -6.52 13.14
N ALA A 652 16.21 -7.64 13.78
CA ALA A 652 17.24 -8.53 13.26
C ALA A 652 16.80 -9.25 11.98
N ILE A 653 17.72 -9.36 11.03
CA ILE A 653 17.64 -10.24 9.87
C ILE A 653 18.65 -11.37 10.08
N SER A 654 18.14 -12.59 10.24
CA SER A 654 18.99 -13.78 10.49
C SER A 654 19.00 -14.69 9.28
N PHE A 655 20.18 -15.06 8.82
CA PHE A 655 20.39 -15.95 7.67
C PHE A 655 20.98 -17.29 8.09
N SER A 656 20.44 -18.39 7.55
CA SER A 656 21.00 -19.74 7.72
C SER A 656 21.42 -20.32 6.36
N ASN A 657 22.56 -19.89 5.84
CA ASN A 657 23.06 -20.22 4.50
C ASN A 657 22.04 -19.86 3.40
N THR A 658 21.46 -18.67 3.49
CA THR A 658 20.41 -18.20 2.57
C THR A 658 21.03 -17.79 1.24
N ALA A 659 20.56 -18.37 0.15
CA ALA A 659 20.98 -18.00 -1.20
C ALA A 659 20.25 -16.73 -1.66
N VAL A 660 21.00 -15.81 -2.26
CA VAL A 660 20.47 -14.63 -2.95
C VAL A 660 20.83 -14.70 -4.43
N THR A 661 19.83 -14.65 -5.31
CA THR A 661 20.05 -14.96 -6.73
C THR A 661 19.35 -13.94 -7.64
N GLY A 662 20.10 -13.44 -8.61
CA GLY A 662 19.58 -12.78 -9.82
C GLY A 662 19.09 -11.34 -9.61
N PHE A 663 19.37 -10.69 -8.47
CA PHE A 663 19.05 -9.27 -8.30
C PHE A 663 20.07 -8.37 -9.02
N ASP A 664 19.58 -7.32 -9.68
CA ASP A 664 20.44 -6.28 -10.25
C ASP A 664 21.12 -5.49 -9.14
N ILE A 665 20.38 -5.19 -8.07
CA ILE A 665 20.85 -4.40 -6.93
C ILE A 665 20.49 -5.10 -5.64
N VAL A 666 21.47 -5.30 -4.77
CA VAL A 666 21.26 -5.69 -3.37
C VAL A 666 21.72 -4.54 -2.49
N THR A 667 20.81 -3.95 -1.72
CA THR A 667 21.11 -2.85 -0.81
C THR A 667 21.03 -3.36 0.62
N MET A 668 22.13 -3.22 1.36
CA MET A 668 22.18 -3.46 2.80
C MET A 668 22.28 -2.12 3.51
N PHE A 669 21.27 -1.83 4.33
CA PHE A 669 21.22 -0.58 5.06
C PHE A 669 22.06 -0.67 6.35
N GLN A 670 22.71 0.42 6.70
CA GLN A 670 23.61 0.48 7.86
C GLN A 670 22.90 0.29 9.20
N ASP A 671 21.70 0.85 9.34
CA ASP A 671 20.90 0.70 10.55
C ASP A 671 20.19 -0.67 10.56
N SER A 672 20.99 -1.74 10.49
CA SER A 672 20.48 -3.09 10.39
C SER A 672 21.30 -4.04 11.22
N PHE A 673 20.63 -4.97 11.86
CA PHE A 673 21.25 -6.03 12.63
C PHE A 673 21.20 -7.34 11.84
N PHE A 674 22.34 -7.77 11.32
CA PHE A 674 22.46 -8.99 10.52
C PHE A 674 23.17 -10.09 11.30
N THR A 675 22.68 -11.32 11.19
CA THR A 675 23.33 -12.51 11.73
C THR A 675 23.32 -13.65 10.72
N GLY A 676 24.36 -14.49 10.74
CA GLY A 676 24.47 -15.69 9.91
C GLY A 676 25.06 -15.46 8.53
N ASN A 677 24.92 -16.45 7.65
CA ASN A 677 25.59 -16.52 6.36
C ASN A 677 24.63 -16.25 5.20
N LEU A 678 24.99 -15.33 4.33
CA LEU A 678 24.30 -14.97 3.11
C LEU A 678 25.17 -15.31 1.89
N ASN A 679 24.64 -16.12 0.98
CA ASN A 679 25.35 -16.53 -0.24
C ASN A 679 24.77 -15.80 -1.46
N MET A 680 25.52 -14.91 -2.07
CA MET A 680 25.08 -14.13 -3.23
C MET A 680 25.62 -14.72 -4.53
N THR A 681 24.73 -14.98 -5.50
CA THR A 681 25.10 -15.47 -6.82
C THR A 681 24.31 -14.73 -7.92
N GLY A 682 24.99 -14.34 -9.00
CA GLY A 682 24.34 -13.72 -10.16
C GLY A 682 23.76 -12.32 -9.92
N SER A 683 24.17 -11.65 -8.83
CA SER A 683 23.77 -10.27 -8.55
C SER A 683 24.84 -9.30 -9.03
N SER A 684 24.40 -8.18 -9.59
CA SER A 684 25.32 -7.28 -10.30
C SER A 684 25.96 -6.20 -9.42
N VAL A 685 25.22 -5.73 -8.38
CA VAL A 685 25.66 -4.65 -7.50
C VAL A 685 25.30 -4.94 -6.05
N LEU A 686 26.29 -4.92 -5.17
CA LEU A 686 26.05 -4.82 -3.73
C LEU A 686 26.23 -3.35 -3.31
N ALA A 687 25.18 -2.71 -2.88
CA ALA A 687 25.17 -1.36 -2.36
C ALA A 687 25.11 -1.40 -0.83
N LEU A 688 26.06 -0.73 -0.17
CA LEU A 688 26.04 -0.52 1.29
C LEU A 688 25.53 0.90 1.52
N ALA A 689 24.33 1.04 2.08
CA ALA A 689 23.72 2.33 2.33
C ALA A 689 23.83 2.66 3.83
N GLY A 690 24.61 3.70 4.16
CA GLY A 690 24.73 4.19 5.54
C GLY A 690 26.09 4.78 5.87
N GLY A 691 26.27 5.37 7.07
CA GLY A 691 27.44 6.13 7.51
C GLY A 691 28.64 5.27 7.98
N ALA A 692 29.73 5.95 8.30
CA ALA A 692 30.99 5.34 8.71
C ALA A 692 30.89 4.69 10.10
N GLY A 693 31.33 3.43 10.21
CA GLY A 693 31.72 2.84 11.50
C GLY A 693 31.23 1.43 11.84
N THR A 694 30.32 0.84 11.13
CA THR A 694 29.93 -0.56 11.35
C THR A 694 30.26 -1.40 10.14
N GLY A 695 31.30 -2.22 10.25
CA GLY A 695 31.66 -3.19 9.23
C GLY A 695 30.57 -4.24 9.11
N ILE A 696 30.05 -4.46 7.92
CA ILE A 696 29.40 -5.73 7.58
C ILE A 696 30.52 -6.75 7.49
N ASN A 697 30.53 -7.71 8.41
CA ASN A 697 31.47 -8.82 8.33
C ASN A 697 30.95 -9.78 7.25
N LEU A 698 31.55 -9.71 6.07
CA LEU A 698 31.31 -10.66 4.98
C LEU A 698 32.33 -11.79 5.09
N ASP A 699 32.26 -12.57 6.16
CA ASP A 699 32.98 -13.83 6.26
C ASP A 699 32.25 -14.90 5.44
N GLY A 700 32.67 -15.08 4.19
CA GLY A 700 32.15 -16.11 3.32
C GLY A 700 33.23 -16.73 2.46
#